data_3c29d42411bf29dd3aa64040ba4c7197
#
_entry.id   3c29d42411bf29dd3aa64040ba4c7197
#
_cell.length_a   1.000
_cell.length_b   1.000
_cell.length_c   1.000
_cell.angle_alpha   90.00
_cell.angle_beta   90.00
_cell.angle_gamma   90.00
#
_symmetry.space_group_name_H-M   'P 1'
#
loop_
_entity.id
_entity.type
_entity.pdbx_description
1 polymer ?
#
loop_
_entity_poly.entity_id
_entity_poly.type
_entity_poly.pdbx_seq_one_letter_code
_entity_poly.pdbx_strand_id
1 'polypeptide(L)'
;MNKLTEQEVQKLISGKLSRYFGVTSAEATREQIYKAVVMSVRDVMLEKRQQFHIKTKKAKAKRVYYLCMEFLMGRSLKNSVYNLGIQKVLEGALKPYKLTLDDLYEEEPDAGLGNGGLGRLAACFLDGLATQNYPAMGFSICYQYGLFKQKIVDGWQIELPDEWLPGGEAWLTQRTDKQFIVRFDGELEEKWTDHGMETVYYNAKEVEATAYDMMVSGADSQAVSVLRLWRARAVQKFDMQLFSQGNYAEVMREESEAELISKVLYPSDNHYEGKSLRLKQQYFLVSASLQCIVSDHKRRYGSLDLLPQMAAIHINDTHPALAIPELMRILVDENYFGWEQAWNITTATCAYTNHTVLAEALETWSEDLVSRRLPRIYGILKEINRRFCDDLWNRFPGDWNKISRMSILSHNTVRMANLCVVGSHNVNGVSALHSEIIKESIFRDFYDYTPEKFTNVTNGIAHRRWLNQANPELCALLDECIGTGYAKDASKLAAFKKFENDESVLKRLEEIKHTKKVQFADYARRTQGIIIDPNTVFDVQAKRMHEYKRQLLNVLHIISQYNALKDNPDLDVVPKTNIFGAKAAAGYFMAKQIMKLICFLSEDIRKHPKINEKLNVVYMENYNVTMSEMLMPASEISEQISLAGKEASGTGNMKFMINGALTIGTLDGANVEMAEKVGDENIFIFGLKADEVKEIWQNGYNSSTYYNQDVELRKIVESLIVGFNDTSFADISNYLLRQAPVADPYMCLADYESYAQTQEELSRLYRSDKRAWNRKSLNNIAAAGYFSADRSIRDYASQIWNLKPIEK
;
A
#
# COMPACT_ATOMS: atom_id res chain seq x y z
N MET A 1 25.15 17.72 13.08
CA MET A 1 24.69 18.84 12.25
C MET A 1 24.63 20.08 13.10
N ASN A 2 25.19 21.22 12.66
CA ASN A 2 24.89 22.51 13.29
C ASN A 2 23.39 22.71 13.19
N LYS A 3 22.73 23.14 14.28
CA LYS A 3 21.31 23.45 14.25
C LYS A 3 21.11 24.62 13.30
N LEU A 4 20.33 24.41 12.22
CA LEU A 4 19.92 25.48 11.31
C LEU A 4 19.23 26.58 12.12
N THR A 5 19.56 27.84 11.84
CA THR A 5 18.91 29.02 12.41
C THR A 5 17.77 29.48 11.51
N GLU A 6 16.83 30.24 12.06
CA GLU A 6 15.73 30.86 11.28
C GLU A 6 16.28 31.71 10.12
N GLN A 7 17.34 32.50 10.36
CA GLN A 7 17.97 33.36 9.36
C GLN A 7 18.60 32.55 8.22
N GLU A 8 19.26 31.43 8.52
CA GLU A 8 19.83 30.53 7.50
C GLU A 8 18.72 29.94 6.62
N VAL A 9 17.64 29.47 7.20
CA VAL A 9 16.50 28.95 6.45
C VAL A 9 15.81 30.04 5.62
N GLN A 10 15.64 31.27 6.16
CA GLN A 10 15.12 32.39 5.36
C GLN A 10 16.01 32.72 4.15
N LYS A 11 17.33 32.69 4.35
CA LYS A 11 18.30 32.89 3.27
C LYS A 11 18.25 31.78 2.23
N LEU A 12 18.03 30.52 2.64
CA LEU A 12 17.83 29.42 1.69
C LEU A 12 16.55 29.61 0.87
N ILE A 13 15.43 29.94 1.52
CA ILE A 13 14.15 30.16 0.84
C ILE A 13 14.23 31.32 -0.12
N SER A 14 14.68 32.50 0.33
CA SER A 14 14.83 33.69 -0.53
C SER A 14 15.81 33.45 -1.69
N GLY A 15 16.89 32.72 -1.44
CA GLY A 15 17.84 32.33 -2.48
C GLY A 15 17.22 31.39 -3.54
N LYS A 16 16.31 30.47 -3.13
CA LYS A 16 15.56 29.63 -4.07
C LYS A 16 14.54 30.45 -4.88
N LEU A 17 13.82 31.37 -4.22
CA LEU A 17 12.85 32.24 -4.89
C LEU A 17 13.55 33.07 -5.97
N SER A 18 14.66 33.73 -5.66
CA SER A 18 15.41 34.55 -6.59
C SER A 18 16.02 33.75 -7.76
N ARG A 19 16.64 32.59 -7.46
CA ARG A 19 17.42 31.84 -8.47
C ARG A 19 16.56 30.91 -9.36
N TYR A 20 15.48 30.40 -8.87
CA TYR A 20 14.64 29.45 -9.61
C TYR A 20 13.36 30.06 -10.16
N PHE A 21 12.85 31.12 -9.52
CA PHE A 21 11.58 31.73 -9.92
C PHE A 21 11.77 33.20 -10.39
N GLY A 22 12.95 33.79 -10.16
CA GLY A 22 13.23 35.17 -10.57
C GLY A 22 12.40 36.21 -9.81
N VAL A 23 11.90 35.90 -8.59
CA VAL A 23 11.04 36.78 -7.79
C VAL A 23 11.67 37.09 -6.43
N THR A 24 11.29 38.22 -5.87
CA THR A 24 11.62 38.60 -4.50
C THR A 24 10.67 37.91 -3.52
N SER A 25 11.03 37.92 -2.23
CA SER A 25 10.16 37.36 -1.16
C SER A 25 8.80 38.08 -1.05
N ALA A 26 8.70 39.33 -1.49
CA ALA A 26 7.46 40.11 -1.45
C ALA A 26 6.53 39.84 -2.65
N GLU A 27 7.08 39.37 -3.75
CA GLU A 27 6.35 39.09 -5.00
C GLU A 27 5.95 37.62 -5.12
N ALA A 28 6.57 36.75 -4.32
CA ALA A 28 6.39 35.30 -4.43
C ALA A 28 4.98 34.87 -4.12
N THR A 29 4.41 33.99 -4.96
CA THR A 29 3.14 33.31 -4.71
C THR A 29 3.29 32.23 -3.63
N ARG A 30 2.19 31.80 -3.03
CA ARG A 30 2.17 30.72 -2.05
C ARG A 30 2.77 29.41 -2.62
N GLU A 31 2.44 29.05 -3.85
CA GLU A 31 3.01 27.90 -4.54
C GLU A 31 4.53 28.01 -4.72
N GLN A 32 5.03 29.19 -5.11
CA GLN A 32 6.48 29.44 -5.26
C GLN A 32 7.21 29.32 -3.92
N ILE A 33 6.60 29.83 -2.83
CA ILE A 33 7.15 29.71 -1.48
C ILE A 33 7.17 28.24 -1.06
N TYR A 34 6.08 27.49 -1.28
CA TYR A 34 6.04 26.05 -1.05
C TYR A 34 7.19 25.32 -1.77
N LYS A 35 7.33 25.52 -3.07
CA LYS A 35 8.41 24.92 -3.86
C LYS A 35 9.81 25.30 -3.35
N ALA A 36 10.02 26.58 -2.99
CA ALA A 36 11.29 27.05 -2.42
C ALA A 36 11.59 26.40 -1.06
N VAL A 37 10.57 26.20 -0.21
CA VAL A 37 10.70 25.48 1.07
C VAL A 37 11.04 24.02 0.82
N VAL A 38 10.33 23.33 -0.07
CA VAL A 38 10.62 21.92 -0.43
C VAL A 38 12.04 21.76 -0.94
N MET A 39 12.49 22.64 -1.85
CA MET A 39 13.87 22.62 -2.35
C MET A 39 14.89 22.83 -1.23
N SER A 40 14.60 23.72 -0.27
CA SER A 40 15.49 23.98 0.88
C SER A 40 15.56 22.77 1.83
N VAL A 41 14.43 22.14 2.12
CA VAL A 41 14.36 20.88 2.92
C VAL A 41 15.09 19.75 2.20
N ARG A 42 14.93 19.65 0.89
CA ARG A 42 15.62 18.64 0.07
C ARG A 42 17.14 18.84 0.09
N ASP A 43 17.64 20.08 0.07
CA ASP A 43 19.09 20.34 0.17
C ASP A 43 19.66 19.80 1.48
N VAL A 44 18.97 20.04 2.61
CA VAL A 44 19.34 19.47 3.92
C VAL A 44 19.38 17.94 3.90
N MET A 45 18.37 17.33 3.25
CA MET A 45 18.31 15.87 3.13
C MET A 45 19.42 15.31 2.24
N LEU A 46 19.77 15.98 1.16
CA LEU A 46 20.85 15.58 0.26
C LEU A 46 22.23 15.64 0.97
N GLU A 47 22.49 16.67 1.74
CA GLU A 47 23.70 16.78 2.56
C GLU A 47 23.78 15.64 3.59
N LYS A 48 22.69 15.41 4.32
CA LYS A 48 22.58 14.30 5.28
C LYS A 48 22.82 12.94 4.62
N ARG A 49 22.21 12.73 3.42
CA ARG A 49 22.41 11.51 2.63
C ARG A 49 23.87 11.31 2.23
N GLN A 50 24.56 12.38 1.80
CA GLN A 50 25.96 12.31 1.40
C GLN A 50 26.84 11.86 2.58
N GLN A 51 26.63 12.43 3.75
CA GLN A 51 27.36 12.04 4.97
C GLN A 51 27.10 10.58 5.35
N PHE A 52 25.84 10.15 5.30
CA PHE A 52 25.46 8.75 5.57
C PHE A 52 26.04 7.77 4.53
N HIS A 53 26.09 8.19 3.25
CA HIS A 53 26.70 7.38 2.19
C HIS A 53 28.19 7.14 2.42
N ILE A 54 28.94 8.16 2.87
CA ILE A 54 30.36 8.03 3.23
C ILE A 54 30.54 7.01 4.36
N LYS A 55 29.73 7.11 5.41
CA LYS A 55 29.76 6.13 6.53
C LYS A 55 29.44 4.71 6.07
N THR A 56 28.39 4.54 5.26
CA THR A 56 27.97 3.25 4.69
C THR A 56 29.10 2.61 3.86
N LYS A 57 29.79 3.44 3.04
CA LYS A 57 30.91 2.97 2.23
C LYS A 57 32.09 2.54 3.09
N LYS A 58 32.44 3.33 4.10
CA LYS A 58 33.55 3.02 5.05
C LYS A 58 33.26 1.72 5.82
N ALA A 59 32.02 1.52 6.26
CA ALA A 59 31.60 0.33 6.99
C ALA A 59 31.45 -0.92 6.09
N LYS A 60 31.57 -0.81 4.77
CA LYS A 60 31.25 -1.87 3.80
C LYS A 60 29.90 -2.55 4.11
N ALA A 61 28.89 -1.73 4.47
CA ALA A 61 27.62 -2.24 4.94
C ALA A 61 26.76 -2.79 3.79
N LYS A 62 26.11 -3.93 4.06
CA LYS A 62 25.09 -4.51 3.18
C LYS A 62 23.93 -3.53 3.02
N ARG A 63 23.31 -3.51 1.84
CA ARG A 63 22.18 -2.63 1.52
C ARG A 63 20.98 -3.44 1.09
N VAL A 64 19.78 -3.03 1.51
CA VAL A 64 18.53 -3.56 0.98
C VAL A 64 18.06 -2.69 -0.20
N TYR A 65 17.62 -3.37 -1.25
CA TYR A 65 16.98 -2.83 -2.43
C TYR A 65 15.55 -3.37 -2.50
N TYR A 66 14.59 -2.50 -2.25
CA TYR A 66 13.19 -2.87 -2.12
C TYR A 66 12.44 -2.58 -3.43
N LEU A 67 12.10 -3.63 -4.17
CA LEU A 67 11.40 -3.52 -5.45
C LEU A 67 9.90 -3.61 -5.23
N CYS A 68 9.16 -2.57 -5.61
CA CYS A 68 7.71 -2.54 -5.48
C CYS A 68 7.08 -1.72 -6.62
N MET A 69 5.94 -2.20 -7.14
CA MET A 69 5.21 -1.47 -8.18
C MET A 69 4.62 -0.16 -7.70
N GLU A 70 4.44 0.01 -6.39
CA GLU A 70 3.80 1.18 -5.81
C GLU A 70 4.44 1.60 -4.48
N PHE A 71 4.50 2.92 -4.26
CA PHE A 71 4.85 3.54 -2.99
C PHE A 71 3.84 4.63 -2.67
N LEU A 72 2.90 4.35 -1.79
CA LEU A 72 1.87 5.30 -1.40
C LEU A 72 2.43 6.30 -0.38
N MET A 73 3.17 7.29 -0.89
CA MET A 73 3.94 8.22 -0.06
C MET A 73 3.07 9.21 0.71
N GLY A 74 1.96 9.65 0.14
CA GLY A 74 1.23 10.79 0.64
C GLY A 74 2.02 12.09 0.48
N ARG A 75 1.73 13.10 1.29
CA ARG A 75 2.49 14.34 1.39
C ARG A 75 3.82 14.10 2.11
N SER A 76 4.89 14.72 1.65
CA SER A 76 6.26 14.50 2.13
C SER A 76 6.79 15.64 3.01
N LEU A 77 6.28 16.87 2.85
CA LEU A 77 6.82 18.04 3.57
C LEU A 77 6.63 17.91 5.08
N LYS A 78 5.42 17.60 5.54
CA LYS A 78 5.12 17.42 6.97
C LYS A 78 5.99 16.34 7.61
N ASN A 79 6.09 15.19 6.92
CA ASN A 79 6.91 14.07 7.38
C ASN A 79 8.41 14.42 7.43
N SER A 80 8.93 15.12 6.42
CA SER A 80 10.33 15.52 6.36
C SER A 80 10.68 16.55 7.42
N VAL A 81 9.82 17.54 7.62
CA VAL A 81 9.97 18.59 8.66
C VAL A 81 10.00 17.95 10.05
N TYR A 82 9.07 17.02 10.31
CA TYR A 82 9.03 16.26 11.57
C TYR A 82 10.31 15.42 11.78
N ASN A 83 10.66 14.60 10.80
CA ASN A 83 11.79 13.67 10.90
C ASN A 83 13.15 14.39 11.03
N LEU A 84 13.29 15.58 10.43
CA LEU A 84 14.47 16.41 10.55
C LEU A 84 14.51 17.24 11.83
N GLY A 85 13.38 17.36 12.54
CA GLY A 85 13.26 18.16 13.77
C GLY A 85 13.41 19.67 13.53
N ILE A 86 13.00 20.16 12.34
CA ILE A 86 13.17 21.57 11.93
C ILE A 86 11.88 22.39 11.96
N GLN A 87 10.80 21.85 12.52
CA GLN A 87 9.49 22.50 12.53
C GLN A 87 9.53 23.92 13.06
N LYS A 88 10.03 24.14 14.28
CA LYS A 88 10.07 25.46 14.94
C LYS A 88 10.90 26.48 14.16
N VAL A 89 12.02 26.03 13.59
CA VAL A 89 12.92 26.89 12.81
C VAL A 89 12.23 27.31 11.51
N LEU A 90 11.52 26.39 10.88
CA LEU A 90 10.79 26.66 9.64
C LEU A 90 9.59 27.56 9.88
N GLU A 91 8.82 27.38 10.96
CA GLU A 91 7.76 28.28 11.40
C GLU A 91 8.27 29.72 11.61
N GLY A 92 9.43 29.88 12.28
CA GLY A 92 10.08 31.16 12.41
C GLY A 92 10.49 31.80 11.08
N ALA A 93 11.05 30.98 10.18
CA ALA A 93 11.47 31.44 8.86
C ALA A 93 10.31 31.86 7.94
N LEU A 94 9.09 31.36 8.16
CA LEU A 94 7.90 31.68 7.38
C LEU A 94 7.18 32.97 7.82
N LYS A 95 7.48 33.52 8.99
CA LYS A 95 6.83 34.74 9.52
C LYS A 95 6.84 35.93 8.54
N PRO A 96 7.95 36.24 7.83
CA PRO A 96 7.99 37.34 6.86
C PRO A 96 7.01 37.16 5.70
N TYR A 97 6.66 35.91 5.35
CA TYR A 97 5.72 35.57 4.28
C TYR A 97 4.26 35.56 4.76
N LYS A 98 4.00 35.71 6.04
CA LYS A 98 2.68 35.64 6.68
C LYS A 98 1.97 34.29 6.38
N LEU A 99 2.74 33.22 6.30
CA LEU A 99 2.27 31.85 6.07
C LEU A 99 2.60 30.97 7.28
N THR A 100 1.76 29.98 7.47
CA THR A 100 1.97 28.87 8.42
C THR A 100 2.51 27.63 7.71
N LEU A 101 2.98 26.64 8.45
CA LEU A 101 3.32 25.33 7.87
C LEU A 101 2.09 24.63 7.30
N ASP A 102 0.95 24.77 7.93
CA ASP A 102 -0.30 24.15 7.47
C ASP A 102 -0.72 24.73 6.10
N ASP A 103 -0.53 26.03 5.89
CA ASP A 103 -0.74 26.64 4.58
C ASP A 103 0.12 25.99 3.48
N LEU A 104 1.37 25.65 3.81
CA LEU A 104 2.26 25.01 2.85
C LEU A 104 1.97 23.52 2.68
N TYR A 105 1.52 22.83 3.73
CA TYR A 105 1.09 21.43 3.62
C TYR A 105 -0.11 21.27 2.69
N GLU A 106 -1.03 22.25 2.68
CA GLU A 106 -2.19 22.26 1.78
C GLU A 106 -1.82 22.45 0.30
N GLU A 107 -0.67 23.08 -0.02
CA GLU A 107 -0.17 23.21 -1.39
C GLU A 107 0.38 21.89 -1.94
N GLU A 108 0.76 20.94 -1.07
CA GLU A 108 1.36 19.67 -1.50
C GLU A 108 0.30 18.67 -1.91
N PRO A 109 0.31 18.15 -3.16
CA PRO A 109 -0.54 17.03 -3.53
C PRO A 109 -0.01 15.72 -2.93
N ASP A 110 -0.90 14.76 -2.68
CA ASP A 110 -0.48 13.38 -2.43
C ASP A 110 0.23 12.84 -3.67
N ALA A 111 1.40 12.24 -3.50
CA ALA A 111 2.15 11.70 -4.63
C ALA A 111 1.40 10.53 -5.29
N GLY A 112 1.18 10.63 -6.60
CA GLY A 112 0.47 9.63 -7.41
C GLY A 112 1.32 8.38 -7.70
N LEU A 113 1.93 7.79 -6.68
CA LEU A 113 2.90 6.69 -6.80
C LEU A 113 2.39 5.37 -6.18
N GLY A 114 1.17 5.34 -5.70
CA GLY A 114 0.61 4.15 -5.06
C GLY A 114 -0.90 4.20 -4.93
N ASN A 115 -1.49 3.08 -4.48
CA ASN A 115 -2.93 2.92 -4.38
C ASN A 115 -3.40 2.46 -3.00
N GLY A 116 -2.78 1.42 -2.42
CA GLY A 116 -3.34 0.71 -1.27
C GLY A 116 -2.33 0.31 -0.21
N GLY A 117 -2.69 -0.76 0.53
CA GLY A 117 -1.92 -1.26 1.66
C GLY A 117 -0.50 -1.67 1.30
N LEU A 118 -0.31 -2.32 0.14
CA LEU A 118 1.00 -2.71 -0.38
C LEU A 118 1.94 -1.50 -0.52
N GLY A 119 1.50 -0.46 -1.23
CA GLY A 119 2.28 0.74 -1.45
C GLY A 119 2.50 1.57 -0.19
N ARG A 120 1.51 1.61 0.72
CA ARG A 120 1.70 2.31 2.00
C ARG A 120 2.70 1.58 2.90
N LEU A 121 2.69 0.24 2.91
CA LEU A 121 3.69 -0.56 3.63
C LEU A 121 5.10 -0.26 3.12
N ALA A 122 5.30 -0.26 1.81
CA ALA A 122 6.59 0.07 1.18
C ALA A 122 7.07 1.48 1.59
N ALA A 123 6.17 2.47 1.60
CA ALA A 123 6.47 3.82 2.06
C ALA A 123 6.84 3.88 3.55
N CYS A 124 6.12 3.15 4.41
CA CYS A 124 6.44 3.03 5.84
C CYS A 124 7.81 2.38 6.07
N PHE A 125 8.18 1.42 5.24
CA PHE A 125 9.48 0.74 5.36
C PHE A 125 10.64 1.67 4.99
N LEU A 126 10.52 2.51 3.97
CA LEU A 126 11.58 3.48 3.65
C LEU A 126 11.82 4.48 4.80
N ASP A 127 10.75 4.96 5.42
CA ASP A 127 10.83 5.83 6.61
C ASP A 127 11.51 5.10 7.79
N GLY A 128 11.03 3.92 8.12
CA GLY A 128 11.55 3.13 9.23
C GLY A 128 12.99 2.65 9.03
N LEU A 129 13.38 2.26 7.81
CA LEU A 129 14.77 1.91 7.46
C LEU A 129 15.69 3.11 7.67
N ALA A 130 15.30 4.30 7.21
CA ALA A 130 16.06 5.51 7.44
C ALA A 130 16.12 5.87 8.93
N THR A 131 15.01 5.75 9.67
CA THR A 131 14.94 6.04 11.10
C THR A 131 15.90 5.15 11.91
N GLN A 132 16.04 3.89 11.51
CA GLN A 132 16.89 2.91 12.19
C GLN A 132 18.30 2.82 11.61
N ASN A 133 18.71 3.76 10.75
CA ASN A 133 20.05 3.82 10.13
C ASN A 133 20.41 2.59 9.27
N TYR A 134 19.45 1.91 8.66
CA TYR A 134 19.72 0.88 7.68
C TYR A 134 19.98 1.48 6.30
N PRO A 135 21.04 1.03 5.59
CA PRO A 135 21.25 1.41 4.20
C PRO A 135 20.17 0.80 3.30
N ALA A 136 19.33 1.65 2.72
CA ALA A 136 18.18 1.22 1.93
C ALA A 136 17.95 2.06 0.69
N MET A 137 17.33 1.43 -0.31
CA MET A 137 16.85 2.09 -1.51
C MET A 137 15.60 1.38 -2.02
N GLY A 138 14.53 2.14 -2.28
CA GLY A 138 13.32 1.66 -2.94
C GLY A 138 13.39 1.92 -4.45
N PHE A 139 12.73 1.08 -5.23
CA PHE A 139 12.59 1.23 -6.67
C PHE A 139 11.14 1.09 -7.09
N SER A 140 10.67 2.00 -7.94
CA SER A 140 9.35 1.97 -8.56
C SER A 140 9.35 2.72 -9.89
N ILE A 141 8.18 2.95 -10.46
CA ILE A 141 7.97 3.72 -11.69
C ILE A 141 7.49 5.13 -11.33
N CYS A 142 7.97 6.14 -12.06
CA CYS A 142 7.53 7.53 -11.94
C CYS A 142 6.22 7.72 -12.71
N TYR A 143 5.10 7.29 -12.16
CA TYR A 143 3.80 7.42 -12.80
C TYR A 143 3.41 8.87 -12.97
N GLN A 144 2.99 9.25 -14.18
CA GLN A 144 2.57 10.62 -14.48
C GLN A 144 1.21 10.96 -13.85
N TYR A 145 0.27 10.02 -13.91
CA TYR A 145 -1.13 10.21 -13.53
C TYR A 145 -1.57 9.31 -12.37
N GLY A 146 -0.63 8.72 -11.63
CA GLY A 146 -0.94 7.82 -10.53
C GLY A 146 -1.81 6.65 -10.95
N LEU A 147 -2.70 6.23 -10.04
CA LEU A 147 -3.78 5.27 -10.35
C LEU A 147 -4.91 5.99 -11.11
N PHE A 148 -5.60 6.88 -10.44
CA PHE A 148 -6.58 7.87 -10.92
C PHE A 148 -7.05 8.75 -9.75
N LYS A 149 -7.57 9.92 -10.08
CA LYS A 149 -8.38 10.73 -9.18
C LYS A 149 -9.84 10.29 -9.31
N GLN A 150 -10.47 9.90 -8.19
CA GLN A 150 -11.86 9.47 -8.18
C GLN A 150 -12.79 10.66 -8.13
N LYS A 151 -13.82 10.62 -8.98
CA LYS A 151 -14.99 11.48 -8.93
C LYS A 151 -16.24 10.60 -8.83
N ILE A 152 -17.22 10.99 -8.03
CA ILE A 152 -18.52 10.34 -7.97
C ILE A 152 -19.54 11.20 -8.70
N VAL A 153 -20.15 10.63 -9.72
CA VAL A 153 -21.22 11.27 -10.50
C VAL A 153 -22.41 10.32 -10.56
N ASP A 154 -23.57 10.78 -10.13
CA ASP A 154 -24.78 9.96 -10.01
C ASP A 154 -24.54 8.63 -9.28
N GLY A 155 -23.79 8.69 -8.17
CA GLY A 155 -23.37 7.54 -7.37
C GLY A 155 -22.32 6.64 -8.02
N TRP A 156 -21.91 6.91 -9.26
CA TRP A 156 -20.98 6.07 -10.02
C TRP A 156 -19.56 6.62 -10.01
N GLN A 157 -18.58 5.75 -9.80
CA GLN A 157 -17.16 6.15 -9.85
C GLN A 157 -16.71 6.45 -11.27
N ILE A 158 -16.13 7.62 -11.45
CA ILE A 158 -15.42 8.05 -12.66
C ILE A 158 -13.95 8.24 -12.32
N GLU A 159 -13.08 7.76 -13.23
CA GLU A 159 -11.63 7.84 -13.12
C GLU A 159 -11.11 9.04 -13.93
N LEU A 160 -10.43 9.96 -13.25
CA LEU A 160 -9.78 11.13 -13.84
C LEU A 160 -8.26 11.03 -13.68
N PRO A 161 -7.46 11.68 -14.55
CA PRO A 161 -6.02 11.75 -14.35
C PRO A 161 -5.68 12.37 -12.98
N ASP A 162 -4.78 11.74 -12.25
CA ASP A 162 -4.24 12.28 -10.99
C ASP A 162 -2.98 13.10 -11.29
N GLU A 163 -3.15 14.38 -11.59
CA GLU A 163 -2.09 15.30 -11.97
C GLU A 163 -1.32 15.82 -10.75
N TRP A 164 -0.51 14.97 -10.13
CA TRP A 164 0.24 15.30 -8.92
C TRP A 164 1.62 15.95 -9.20
N LEU A 165 2.21 15.74 -10.40
CA LEU A 165 3.57 16.18 -10.73
C LEU A 165 3.76 17.69 -10.66
N PRO A 166 2.85 18.57 -11.12
CA PRO A 166 3.09 20.02 -11.05
C PRO A 166 3.43 20.55 -9.66
N GLY A 167 2.82 19.96 -8.60
CA GLY A 167 3.17 20.28 -7.20
C GLY A 167 4.24 19.36 -6.62
N GLY A 168 4.20 18.06 -6.97
CA GLY A 168 5.07 17.02 -6.41
C GLY A 168 6.47 16.97 -7.04
N GLU A 169 6.68 17.57 -8.21
CA GLU A 169 7.97 17.54 -8.93
C GLU A 169 9.12 18.17 -8.12
N ALA A 170 8.82 19.13 -7.25
CA ALA A 170 9.81 19.74 -6.38
C ALA A 170 10.58 18.76 -5.49
N TRP A 171 9.98 17.58 -5.21
CA TRP A 171 10.64 16.50 -4.47
C TRP A 171 11.56 15.63 -5.29
N LEU A 172 11.44 15.65 -6.61
CA LEU A 172 12.17 14.78 -7.51
C LEU A 172 13.50 15.40 -7.95
N THR A 173 14.53 14.57 -8.00
CA THR A 173 15.84 14.95 -8.56
C THR A 173 16.13 14.03 -9.74
N GLN A 174 16.11 14.58 -10.95
CA GLN A 174 16.48 13.83 -12.15
C GLN A 174 17.96 13.42 -12.09
N ARG A 175 18.26 12.17 -12.41
CA ARG A 175 19.58 11.57 -12.41
C ARG A 175 19.96 11.17 -13.83
N THR A 176 20.51 12.13 -14.57
CA THR A 176 20.99 11.93 -15.95
C THR A 176 22.21 11.00 -16.04
N ASP A 177 22.87 10.77 -14.91
CA ASP A 177 23.95 9.77 -14.75
C ASP A 177 23.43 8.33 -14.51
N LYS A 178 22.11 8.15 -14.47
CA LYS A 178 21.44 6.86 -14.22
C LYS A 178 20.35 6.65 -15.26
N GLN A 179 20.81 6.30 -16.45
CA GLN A 179 19.97 5.93 -17.58
C GLN A 179 20.33 4.52 -18.04
N PHE A 180 19.33 3.70 -18.29
CA PHE A 180 19.48 2.30 -18.68
C PHE A 180 18.52 1.97 -19.81
N ILE A 181 18.94 1.09 -20.70
CA ILE A 181 18.12 0.63 -21.84
C ILE A 181 17.43 -0.67 -21.42
N VAL A 182 16.13 -0.70 -21.61
CA VAL A 182 15.29 -1.89 -21.42
C VAL A 182 14.77 -2.34 -22.78
N ARG A 183 14.92 -3.63 -23.09
CA ARG A 183 14.57 -4.22 -24.39
C ARG A 183 13.31 -5.04 -24.29
N PHE A 184 12.43 -4.84 -25.27
CA PHE A 184 11.18 -5.57 -25.43
C PHE A 184 11.08 -6.11 -26.85
N ASP A 185 10.25 -7.14 -27.05
CA ASP A 185 9.99 -7.74 -28.35
C ASP A 185 11.30 -8.26 -29.01
N GLY A 186 11.32 -8.36 -30.34
CA GLY A 186 12.49 -8.76 -31.11
C GLY A 186 12.68 -10.26 -31.24
N GLU A 187 13.77 -10.61 -31.91
CA GLU A 187 14.18 -11.97 -32.19
C GLU A 187 15.55 -12.23 -31.55
N LEU A 188 15.83 -13.49 -31.24
CA LEU A 188 17.08 -13.91 -30.62
C LEU A 188 17.83 -14.85 -31.58
N GLU A 189 19.13 -14.64 -31.64
CA GLU A 189 20.06 -15.57 -32.28
C GLU A 189 21.15 -15.97 -31.28
N GLU A 190 21.41 -17.26 -31.16
CA GLU A 190 22.52 -17.78 -30.36
C GLU A 190 23.76 -17.89 -31.25
N LYS A 191 24.83 -17.19 -30.88
CA LYS A 191 26.12 -17.19 -31.61
C LYS A 191 27.22 -17.71 -30.69
N TRP A 192 28.02 -18.62 -31.23
CA TRP A 192 29.24 -19.04 -30.59
C TRP A 192 30.34 -18.00 -30.83
N THR A 193 30.91 -17.50 -29.78
CA THR A 193 32.03 -16.55 -29.78
C THR A 193 33.21 -17.14 -29.03
N ASP A 194 34.34 -16.43 -29.00
CA ASP A 194 35.51 -16.82 -28.23
C ASP A 194 35.25 -16.84 -26.71
N HIS A 195 34.16 -16.19 -26.24
CA HIS A 195 33.72 -16.17 -24.87
C HIS A 195 32.64 -17.20 -24.53
N GLY A 196 32.20 -18.01 -25.51
CA GLY A 196 31.13 -18.98 -25.37
C GLY A 196 29.91 -18.63 -26.22
N MET A 197 28.76 -19.20 -25.85
CA MET A 197 27.51 -18.90 -26.54
C MET A 197 26.96 -17.53 -26.05
N GLU A 198 26.80 -16.62 -26.99
CA GLU A 198 26.21 -15.30 -26.78
C GLU A 198 24.83 -15.23 -27.42
N THR A 199 23.90 -14.55 -26.69
CA THR A 199 22.56 -14.25 -27.20
C THR A 199 22.52 -12.85 -27.80
N VAL A 200 22.25 -12.75 -29.09
CA VAL A 200 22.17 -11.48 -29.83
C VAL A 200 20.70 -11.15 -30.09
N TYR A 201 20.31 -9.92 -29.80
CA TYR A 201 18.98 -9.39 -30.07
C TYR A 201 18.91 -8.71 -31.43
N TYR A 202 17.88 -9.02 -32.22
CA TYR A 202 17.52 -8.35 -33.44
C TYR A 202 16.14 -7.72 -33.32
N ASN A 203 15.96 -6.54 -33.90
CA ASN A 203 14.69 -5.80 -33.97
C ASN A 203 14.01 -5.60 -32.63
N ALA A 204 14.78 -5.57 -31.54
CA ALA A 204 14.21 -5.26 -30.23
C ALA A 204 13.77 -3.80 -30.16
N LYS A 205 12.63 -3.55 -29.50
CA LYS A 205 12.20 -2.21 -29.13
C LYS A 205 12.94 -1.78 -27.86
N GLU A 206 13.68 -0.69 -27.95
CA GLU A 206 14.46 -0.14 -26.85
C GLU A 206 13.72 1.02 -26.18
N VAL A 207 13.65 0.98 -24.85
CA VAL A 207 13.09 2.04 -24.02
C VAL A 207 14.16 2.50 -23.04
N GLU A 208 14.41 3.80 -22.97
CA GLU A 208 15.29 4.40 -21.96
C GLU A 208 14.56 4.55 -20.64
N ALA A 209 15.15 4.04 -19.57
CA ALA A 209 14.74 4.29 -18.19
C ALA A 209 15.62 5.36 -17.57
N THR A 210 15.07 6.55 -17.35
CA THR A 210 15.75 7.66 -16.67
C THR A 210 15.32 7.73 -15.20
N ALA A 211 16.30 7.79 -14.29
CA ALA A 211 16.05 7.82 -12.85
C ALA A 211 15.63 9.20 -12.33
N TYR A 212 14.66 9.19 -11.42
CA TYR A 212 14.26 10.32 -10.57
C TYR A 212 14.34 9.89 -9.11
N ASP A 213 15.15 10.56 -8.30
CA ASP A 213 15.34 10.23 -6.90
C ASP A 213 14.48 11.13 -6.00
N MET A 214 13.69 10.49 -5.11
CA MET A 214 12.94 11.11 -4.03
C MET A 214 13.56 10.70 -2.69
N MET A 215 13.85 11.68 -1.82
CA MET A 215 14.49 11.44 -0.54
C MET A 215 13.46 11.17 0.56
N VAL A 216 13.77 10.23 1.45
CA VAL A 216 12.97 9.92 2.64
C VAL A 216 13.87 9.97 3.86
N SER A 217 13.71 11.02 4.67
CA SER A 217 14.52 11.20 5.89
C SER A 217 14.02 10.31 7.01
N GLY A 218 14.95 9.78 7.81
CA GLY A 218 14.61 9.13 9.08
C GLY A 218 14.49 10.13 10.24
N ALA A 219 13.69 9.76 11.24
CA ALA A 219 13.49 10.55 12.45
C ALA A 219 14.66 10.36 13.44
N ASP A 220 15.23 11.46 13.93
CA ASP A 220 16.39 11.46 14.86
C ASP A 220 17.50 10.43 14.46
N SER A 221 17.79 10.37 13.18
CA SER A 221 18.74 9.42 12.59
C SER A 221 19.74 10.11 11.68
N GLN A 222 20.75 9.37 11.22
CA GLN A 222 21.73 9.87 10.26
C GLN A 222 21.36 9.53 8.81
N ALA A 223 20.46 8.56 8.62
CA ALA A 223 20.15 8.04 7.31
C ALA A 223 19.07 8.85 6.56
N VAL A 224 19.17 8.75 5.26
CA VAL A 224 18.15 9.15 4.31
C VAL A 224 18.01 8.00 3.31
N SER A 225 16.85 7.38 3.23
CA SER A 225 16.51 6.42 2.18
C SER A 225 16.25 7.13 0.87
N VAL A 226 16.43 6.44 -0.24
CA VAL A 226 16.13 6.94 -1.59
C VAL A 226 15.04 6.08 -2.19
N LEU A 227 13.99 6.71 -2.67
CA LEU A 227 13.05 6.09 -3.60
C LEU A 227 13.47 6.51 -5.02
N ARG A 228 13.96 5.55 -5.80
CA ARG A 228 14.30 5.76 -7.21
C ARG A 228 13.14 5.37 -8.09
N LEU A 229 12.70 6.31 -8.88
CA LEU A 229 11.57 6.21 -9.77
C LEU A 229 12.05 6.23 -11.22
N TRP A 230 11.62 5.27 -12.02
CA TRP A 230 11.98 5.18 -13.43
C TRP A 230 10.93 5.83 -14.32
N ARG A 231 11.35 6.76 -15.18
CA ARG A 231 10.51 7.32 -16.24
C ARG A 231 10.97 6.76 -17.58
N ALA A 232 10.01 6.26 -18.36
CA ALA A 232 10.25 5.70 -19.68
C ALA A 232 10.29 6.80 -20.75
N ARG A 233 11.24 6.69 -21.66
CA ARG A 233 11.43 7.57 -22.83
C ARG A 233 11.83 6.77 -24.04
N ALA A 234 11.56 7.28 -25.26
CA ALA A 234 12.11 6.71 -26.46
C ALA A 234 13.63 6.91 -26.53
N VAL A 235 14.33 5.93 -27.07
CA VAL A 235 15.77 6.00 -27.34
C VAL A 235 16.04 6.82 -28.59
N GLN A 236 15.16 6.69 -29.60
CA GLN A 236 15.30 7.44 -30.85
C GLN A 236 15.11 8.91 -30.63
N LYS A 237 15.99 9.68 -31.28
CA LYS A 237 15.87 11.14 -31.30
C LYS A 237 14.73 11.55 -32.22
N PHE A 238 14.08 12.64 -31.86
CA PHE A 238 13.06 13.31 -32.65
C PHE A 238 13.48 13.43 -34.14
N ASP A 239 12.70 12.86 -35.05
CA ASP A 239 13.02 12.89 -36.50
C ASP A 239 12.59 14.23 -37.13
N MET A 240 13.54 15.12 -37.27
CA MET A 240 13.31 16.43 -37.84
C MET A 240 12.90 16.36 -39.33
N GLN A 241 13.28 15.30 -40.06
CA GLN A 241 12.92 15.15 -41.45
C GLN A 241 11.45 14.75 -41.61
N LEU A 242 11.00 13.76 -40.88
CA LEU A 242 9.58 13.37 -40.83
C LEU A 242 8.69 14.52 -40.32
N PHE A 243 9.18 15.25 -39.33
CA PHE A 243 8.47 16.46 -38.84
C PHE A 243 8.31 17.51 -39.94
N SER A 244 9.39 17.82 -40.66
CA SER A 244 9.38 18.80 -41.75
C SER A 244 8.50 18.35 -42.94
N GLN A 245 8.24 17.07 -43.09
CA GLN A 245 7.31 16.50 -44.06
C GLN A 245 5.86 16.51 -43.62
N GLY A 246 5.54 16.98 -42.40
CA GLY A 246 4.19 17.04 -41.85
C GLY A 246 3.72 15.72 -41.23
N ASN A 247 4.58 14.71 -41.10
CA ASN A 247 4.27 13.40 -40.50
C ASN A 247 4.32 13.44 -38.98
N TYR A 248 3.63 14.37 -38.32
CA TYR A 248 3.68 14.64 -36.88
C TYR A 248 3.30 13.42 -36.04
N ALA A 249 2.25 12.69 -36.45
CA ALA A 249 1.79 11.52 -35.69
C ALA A 249 2.87 10.40 -35.64
N GLU A 250 3.58 10.18 -36.75
CA GLU A 250 4.63 9.17 -36.83
C GLU A 250 5.84 9.55 -35.98
N VAL A 251 6.25 10.83 -36.02
CA VAL A 251 7.35 11.36 -35.18
C VAL A 251 7.08 11.15 -33.69
N MET A 252 5.82 11.34 -33.26
CA MET A 252 5.43 11.23 -31.85
C MET A 252 5.10 9.80 -31.42
N ARG A 253 4.93 8.86 -32.33
CA ARG A 253 4.47 7.51 -32.06
C ARG A 253 5.40 6.76 -31.11
N GLU A 254 6.69 6.72 -31.42
CA GLU A 254 7.67 5.97 -30.63
C GLU A 254 7.84 6.54 -29.22
N GLU A 255 7.84 7.88 -29.09
CA GLU A 255 7.89 8.53 -27.78
C GLU A 255 6.64 8.21 -26.98
N SER A 256 5.46 8.33 -27.60
CA SER A 256 4.20 8.01 -26.95
C SER A 256 4.12 6.54 -26.50
N GLU A 257 4.56 5.59 -27.36
CA GLU A 257 4.58 4.16 -27.01
C GLU A 257 5.52 3.86 -25.82
N ALA A 258 6.69 4.49 -25.78
CA ALA A 258 7.64 4.33 -24.68
C ALA A 258 7.09 4.94 -23.38
N GLU A 259 6.57 6.16 -23.45
CA GLU A 259 6.05 6.87 -22.28
C GLU A 259 4.84 6.20 -21.62
N LEU A 260 4.01 5.41 -22.39
CA LEU A 260 2.88 4.68 -21.83
C LEU A 260 3.27 3.82 -20.62
N ILE A 261 4.50 3.28 -20.60
CA ILE A 261 5.00 2.44 -19.50
C ILE A 261 4.99 3.19 -18.16
N SER A 262 5.22 4.50 -18.17
CA SER A 262 5.24 5.32 -16.94
C SER A 262 4.07 6.30 -16.83
N LYS A 263 2.94 6.08 -17.55
CA LYS A 263 1.78 6.98 -17.47
C LYS A 263 0.89 6.68 -16.27
N VAL A 264 0.40 5.45 -16.14
CA VAL A 264 -0.66 5.08 -15.18
C VAL A 264 -0.28 3.82 -14.42
N LEU A 265 -0.48 3.83 -13.10
CA LEU A 265 -0.35 2.68 -12.22
C LEU A 265 -1.53 1.72 -12.45
N TYR A 266 -1.26 0.43 -12.61
CA TYR A 266 -2.26 -0.63 -12.80
C TYR A 266 -3.27 -0.35 -13.93
N PRO A 267 -2.81 -0.23 -15.18
CA PRO A 267 -3.74 -0.16 -16.31
C PRO A 267 -4.67 -1.38 -16.32
N SER A 268 -5.87 -1.21 -16.85
CA SER A 268 -6.86 -2.30 -16.94
C SER A 268 -6.28 -3.49 -17.70
N ASP A 269 -6.43 -4.68 -17.17
CA ASP A 269 -5.95 -5.95 -17.75
C ASP A 269 -7.08 -6.83 -18.32
N ASN A 270 -8.25 -6.23 -18.58
CA ASN A 270 -9.39 -6.91 -19.18
C ASN A 270 -9.19 -7.23 -20.68
N HIS A 271 -8.14 -6.68 -21.30
CA HIS A 271 -7.80 -6.86 -22.72
C HIS A 271 -6.30 -7.08 -22.91
N TYR A 272 -5.92 -7.56 -24.09
CA TYR A 272 -4.54 -7.94 -24.40
C TYR A 272 -3.54 -6.78 -24.25
N GLU A 273 -3.88 -5.59 -24.72
CA GLU A 273 -3.02 -4.40 -24.68
C GLU A 273 -2.71 -4.01 -23.23
N GLY A 274 -3.71 -4.05 -22.35
CA GLY A 274 -3.54 -3.76 -20.94
C GLY A 274 -2.67 -4.79 -20.23
N LYS A 275 -2.87 -6.09 -20.53
CA LYS A 275 -1.99 -7.16 -20.02
C LYS A 275 -0.55 -6.97 -20.52
N SER A 276 -0.37 -6.67 -21.80
CA SER A 276 0.94 -6.38 -22.40
C SER A 276 1.62 -5.18 -21.73
N LEU A 277 0.88 -4.09 -21.49
CA LEU A 277 1.42 -2.91 -20.83
C LEU A 277 1.82 -3.19 -19.37
N ARG A 278 1.00 -3.91 -18.60
CA ARG A 278 1.35 -4.31 -17.23
C ARG A 278 2.61 -5.18 -17.17
N LEU A 279 2.74 -6.15 -18.07
CA LEU A 279 3.96 -6.97 -18.17
C LEU A 279 5.19 -6.10 -18.51
N LYS A 280 5.04 -5.16 -19.45
CA LYS A 280 6.10 -4.19 -19.76
C LYS A 280 6.49 -3.32 -18.59
N GLN A 281 5.52 -2.84 -17.81
CA GLN A 281 5.77 -2.06 -16.59
C GLN A 281 6.59 -2.85 -15.58
N GLN A 282 6.21 -4.10 -15.31
CA GLN A 282 6.92 -4.96 -14.36
C GLN A 282 8.36 -5.23 -14.80
N TYR A 283 8.57 -5.56 -16.06
CA TYR A 283 9.92 -5.81 -16.57
C TYR A 283 10.75 -4.52 -16.65
N PHE A 284 10.16 -3.40 -17.05
CA PHE A 284 10.81 -2.10 -17.08
C PHE A 284 11.35 -1.70 -15.68
N LEU A 285 10.52 -1.81 -14.65
CA LEU A 285 10.93 -1.58 -13.26
C LEU A 285 12.11 -2.47 -12.89
N VAL A 286 11.98 -3.75 -13.12
CA VAL A 286 12.96 -4.77 -12.72
C VAL A 286 14.29 -4.60 -13.45
N SER A 287 14.26 -4.49 -14.77
CA SER A 287 15.48 -4.43 -15.59
C SER A 287 16.27 -3.15 -15.29
N ALA A 288 15.64 -1.98 -15.27
CA ALA A 288 16.30 -0.73 -14.94
C ALA A 288 16.91 -0.75 -13.52
N SER A 289 16.18 -1.32 -12.56
CA SER A 289 16.63 -1.42 -11.17
C SER A 289 17.83 -2.35 -11.02
N LEU A 290 17.79 -3.53 -11.62
CA LEU A 290 18.88 -4.50 -11.54
C LEU A 290 20.14 -4.03 -12.27
N GLN A 291 20.00 -3.44 -13.46
CA GLN A 291 21.13 -2.84 -14.18
C GLN A 291 21.80 -1.76 -13.28
N CYS A 292 20.99 -0.93 -12.60
CA CYS A 292 21.49 0.07 -11.69
C CYS A 292 22.22 -0.56 -10.48
N ILE A 293 21.63 -1.56 -9.84
CA ILE A 293 22.20 -2.25 -8.67
C ILE A 293 23.52 -2.92 -9.04
N VAL A 294 23.55 -3.68 -10.14
CA VAL A 294 24.76 -4.40 -10.61
C VAL A 294 25.85 -3.41 -11.00
N SER A 295 25.54 -2.37 -11.75
CA SER A 295 26.50 -1.31 -12.13
C SER A 295 27.12 -0.64 -10.90
N ASP A 296 26.28 -0.27 -9.92
CA ASP A 296 26.75 0.35 -8.69
C ASP A 296 27.58 -0.62 -7.82
N HIS A 297 27.22 -1.91 -7.84
CA HIS A 297 27.95 -2.95 -7.13
C HIS A 297 29.35 -3.18 -7.75
N LYS A 298 29.41 -3.36 -9.07
CA LYS A 298 30.69 -3.52 -9.79
C LYS A 298 31.63 -2.34 -9.55
N ARG A 299 31.12 -1.12 -9.62
CA ARG A 299 31.91 0.09 -9.36
C ARG A 299 32.47 0.14 -7.92
N ARG A 300 31.76 -0.45 -6.94
CA ARG A 300 32.18 -0.40 -5.52
C ARG A 300 33.08 -1.55 -5.11
N TYR A 301 32.81 -2.75 -5.60
CA TYR A 301 33.41 -3.97 -5.10
C TYR A 301 34.21 -4.75 -6.15
N GLY A 302 34.08 -4.42 -7.43
CA GLY A 302 34.79 -5.05 -8.54
C GLY A 302 34.22 -6.41 -8.97
N SER A 303 33.82 -7.27 -8.04
CA SER A 303 33.28 -8.61 -8.33
C SER A 303 31.80 -8.71 -7.97
N LEU A 304 31.03 -9.44 -8.80
CA LEU A 304 29.63 -9.77 -8.55
C LEU A 304 29.46 -11.00 -7.64
N ASP A 305 30.51 -11.78 -7.38
CA ASP A 305 30.46 -12.88 -6.39
C ASP A 305 30.10 -12.40 -4.99
N LEU A 306 30.40 -11.13 -4.67
CA LEU A 306 30.08 -10.49 -3.41
C LEU A 306 28.64 -9.96 -3.33
N LEU A 307 27.85 -10.10 -4.41
CA LEU A 307 26.49 -9.53 -4.43
C LEU A 307 25.61 -10.03 -3.27
N PRO A 308 25.55 -11.33 -2.92
CA PRO A 308 24.72 -11.82 -1.82
C PRO A 308 25.13 -11.27 -0.44
N GLN A 309 26.42 -10.99 -0.25
CA GLN A 309 26.94 -10.45 1.01
C GLN A 309 26.69 -8.94 1.14
N MET A 310 26.60 -8.21 0.02
CA MET A 310 26.54 -6.75 0.00
C MET A 310 25.20 -6.18 -0.39
N ALA A 311 24.31 -7.00 -0.96
CA ALA A 311 22.97 -6.62 -1.40
C ALA A 311 21.92 -7.63 -0.92
N ALA A 312 20.76 -7.11 -0.53
CA ALA A 312 19.54 -7.88 -0.38
C ALA A 312 18.52 -7.28 -1.36
N ILE A 313 18.03 -8.06 -2.30
CA ILE A 313 17.00 -7.65 -3.27
C ILE A 313 15.67 -8.20 -2.78
N HIS A 314 14.76 -7.32 -2.40
CA HIS A 314 13.45 -7.72 -1.87
C HIS A 314 12.36 -7.56 -2.91
N ILE A 315 11.71 -8.66 -3.23
CA ILE A 315 10.59 -8.78 -4.17
C ILE A 315 9.29 -8.61 -3.37
N ASN A 316 8.66 -7.44 -3.48
CA ASN A 316 7.44 -7.12 -2.75
C ASN A 316 6.21 -7.47 -3.59
N ASP A 317 5.53 -8.56 -3.24
CA ASP A 317 4.55 -9.27 -4.06
C ASP A 317 5.18 -9.85 -5.35
N THR A 318 4.37 -10.44 -6.23
CA THR A 318 4.84 -11.06 -7.48
C THR A 318 5.15 -10.05 -8.59
N HIS A 319 4.74 -8.79 -8.43
CA HIS A 319 4.93 -7.78 -9.48
C HIS A 319 6.38 -7.65 -9.96
N PRO A 320 7.42 -7.63 -9.08
CA PRO A 320 8.81 -7.62 -9.51
C PRO A 320 9.45 -9.02 -9.61
N ALA A 321 8.68 -10.09 -9.74
CA ALA A 321 9.19 -11.48 -9.81
C ALA A 321 10.21 -11.70 -10.92
N LEU A 322 10.10 -10.97 -12.03
CA LEU A 322 11.05 -11.03 -13.14
C LEU A 322 12.47 -10.57 -12.76
N ALA A 323 12.67 -10.07 -11.53
CA ALA A 323 14.00 -9.81 -10.98
C ALA A 323 14.89 -11.08 -10.98
N ILE A 324 14.30 -12.24 -10.79
CA ILE A 324 15.02 -13.51 -10.77
C ILE A 324 15.62 -13.83 -12.15
N PRO A 325 14.84 -13.98 -13.22
CA PRO A 325 15.41 -14.26 -14.54
C PRO A 325 16.19 -13.07 -15.13
N GLU A 326 15.88 -11.82 -14.78
CA GLU A 326 16.65 -10.67 -15.23
C GLU A 326 18.04 -10.61 -14.57
N LEU A 327 18.16 -10.93 -13.28
CA LEU A 327 19.47 -11.03 -12.63
C LEU A 327 20.29 -12.16 -13.26
N MET A 328 19.66 -13.30 -13.56
CA MET A 328 20.31 -14.39 -14.32
C MET A 328 20.80 -13.90 -15.69
N ARG A 329 19.97 -13.16 -16.44
CA ARG A 329 20.37 -12.59 -17.73
C ARG A 329 21.59 -11.69 -17.60
N ILE A 330 21.57 -10.77 -16.65
CA ILE A 330 22.70 -9.84 -16.42
C ILE A 330 23.98 -10.60 -16.05
N LEU A 331 23.87 -11.63 -15.22
CA LEU A 331 25.04 -12.41 -14.79
C LEU A 331 25.58 -13.26 -15.92
N VAL A 332 24.71 -13.97 -16.64
CA VAL A 332 25.13 -14.90 -17.70
C VAL A 332 25.50 -14.15 -18.98
N ASP A 333 24.61 -13.31 -19.51
CA ASP A 333 24.78 -12.71 -20.86
C ASP A 333 25.73 -11.50 -20.84
N GLU A 334 25.75 -10.70 -19.75
CA GLU A 334 26.56 -9.48 -19.72
C GLU A 334 27.85 -9.63 -18.90
N ASN A 335 27.90 -10.63 -18.02
CA ASN A 335 29.04 -10.83 -17.11
C ASN A 335 29.66 -12.22 -17.22
N TYR A 336 29.19 -13.05 -18.13
CA TYR A 336 29.80 -14.34 -18.52
C TYR A 336 29.92 -15.35 -17.36
N PHE A 337 29.02 -15.28 -16.36
CA PHE A 337 28.95 -16.29 -15.30
C PHE A 337 28.39 -17.61 -15.85
N GLY A 338 28.94 -18.73 -15.40
CA GLY A 338 28.31 -20.02 -15.62
C GLY A 338 26.94 -20.08 -14.92
N TRP A 339 26.02 -20.86 -15.47
CA TRP A 339 24.62 -20.95 -15.00
C TRP A 339 24.53 -21.23 -13.48
N GLU A 340 25.23 -22.23 -12.97
CA GLU A 340 25.18 -22.62 -11.56
C GLU A 340 25.65 -21.49 -10.63
N GLN A 341 26.73 -20.81 -10.99
CA GLN A 341 27.24 -19.69 -10.22
C GLN A 341 26.25 -18.52 -10.24
N ALA A 342 25.70 -18.17 -11.40
CA ALA A 342 24.69 -17.14 -11.56
C ALA A 342 23.43 -17.46 -10.74
N TRP A 343 22.99 -18.72 -10.76
CA TRP A 343 21.83 -19.19 -10.01
C TRP A 343 22.05 -19.08 -8.49
N ASN A 344 23.19 -19.52 -8.02
CA ASN A 344 23.55 -19.42 -6.60
C ASN A 344 23.62 -17.96 -6.12
N ILE A 345 24.18 -17.04 -6.93
CA ILE A 345 24.18 -15.61 -6.63
C ILE A 345 22.75 -15.06 -6.60
N THR A 346 21.94 -15.39 -7.59
CA THR A 346 20.57 -14.90 -7.71
C THR A 346 19.71 -15.33 -6.53
N THR A 347 19.68 -16.63 -6.25
CA THR A 347 18.86 -17.18 -5.16
C THR A 347 19.32 -16.70 -3.78
N ALA A 348 20.62 -16.55 -3.55
CA ALA A 348 21.14 -16.03 -2.29
C ALA A 348 20.93 -14.52 -2.09
N THR A 349 20.59 -13.78 -3.17
CA THR A 349 20.40 -12.32 -3.10
C THR A 349 18.92 -11.94 -3.00
N CYS A 350 18.02 -12.74 -3.58
CA CYS A 350 16.58 -12.44 -3.66
C CYS A 350 15.81 -13.00 -2.46
N ALA A 351 14.84 -12.22 -1.96
CA ALA A 351 13.83 -12.64 -0.99
C ALA A 351 12.46 -12.14 -1.42
N TYR A 352 11.41 -12.87 -1.06
CA TYR A 352 10.05 -12.64 -1.53
C TYR A 352 9.05 -12.52 -0.38
N THR A 353 8.21 -11.49 -0.42
CA THR A 353 7.02 -11.37 0.45
C THR A 353 5.76 -11.62 -0.36
N ASN A 354 4.96 -12.60 0.07
CA ASN A 354 3.63 -12.84 -0.47
C ASN A 354 2.59 -11.97 0.26
N HIS A 355 1.65 -11.39 -0.50
CA HIS A 355 0.55 -10.58 0.04
C HIS A 355 -0.83 -11.16 -0.30
N THR A 356 -0.90 -12.38 -0.80
CA THR A 356 -2.12 -13.01 -1.32
C THR A 356 -2.48 -14.25 -0.50
N VAL A 357 -3.75 -14.38 -0.11
CA VAL A 357 -4.29 -15.55 0.60
C VAL A 357 -5.10 -16.50 -0.29
N LEU A 358 -5.37 -16.11 -1.54
CA LEU A 358 -6.16 -16.87 -2.49
C LEU A 358 -5.28 -17.44 -3.58
N ALA A 359 -5.21 -18.77 -3.71
CA ALA A 359 -4.41 -19.43 -4.74
C ALA A 359 -4.83 -18.99 -6.16
N GLU A 360 -6.11 -18.79 -6.39
CA GLU A 360 -6.68 -18.34 -7.66
C GLU A 360 -6.35 -16.87 -8.01
N ALA A 361 -5.95 -16.07 -7.02
CA ALA A 361 -5.54 -14.67 -7.21
C ALA A 361 -4.03 -14.51 -7.42
N LEU A 362 -3.25 -15.61 -7.38
CA LEU A 362 -1.83 -15.57 -7.70
C LEU A 362 -1.62 -15.20 -9.16
N GLU A 363 -0.71 -14.25 -9.39
CA GLU A 363 -0.45 -13.71 -10.72
C GLU A 363 0.12 -14.76 -11.68
N THR A 364 -0.49 -14.84 -12.86
CA THR A 364 -0.03 -15.67 -13.98
C THR A 364 0.00 -14.86 -15.26
N TRP A 365 0.93 -15.18 -16.15
CA TRP A 365 1.01 -14.62 -17.49
C TRP A 365 0.90 -15.73 -18.52
N SER A 366 0.27 -15.44 -19.67
CA SER A 366 0.32 -16.35 -20.82
C SER A 366 1.77 -16.52 -21.29
N GLU A 367 2.19 -17.76 -21.52
CA GLU A 367 3.52 -18.05 -22.10
C GLU A 367 3.72 -17.35 -23.45
N ASP A 368 2.67 -17.30 -24.28
CA ASP A 368 2.69 -16.59 -25.56
C ASP A 368 3.01 -15.09 -25.38
N LEU A 369 2.36 -14.43 -24.42
CA LEU A 369 2.62 -13.02 -24.14
C LEU A 369 4.06 -12.79 -23.67
N VAL A 370 4.55 -13.60 -22.72
CA VAL A 370 5.90 -13.46 -22.18
C VAL A 370 6.95 -13.77 -23.25
N SER A 371 6.76 -14.82 -24.04
CA SER A 371 7.71 -15.20 -25.09
C SER A 371 7.84 -14.17 -26.20
N ARG A 372 6.73 -13.49 -26.56
CA ARG A 372 6.75 -12.42 -27.57
C ARG A 372 7.33 -11.11 -27.04
N ARG A 373 6.95 -10.73 -25.82
CA ARG A 373 7.38 -9.45 -25.25
C ARG A 373 8.78 -9.49 -24.66
N LEU A 374 9.18 -10.64 -24.10
CA LEU A 374 10.42 -10.83 -23.36
C LEU A 374 11.12 -12.15 -23.77
N PRO A 375 11.52 -12.31 -25.04
CA PRO A 375 11.96 -13.60 -25.58
C PRO A 375 13.17 -14.17 -24.81
N ARG A 376 14.16 -13.35 -24.42
CA ARG A 376 15.32 -13.83 -23.66
C ARG A 376 14.94 -14.25 -22.23
N ILE A 377 14.12 -13.46 -21.56
CA ILE A 377 13.61 -13.78 -20.22
C ILE A 377 12.81 -15.08 -20.26
N TYR A 378 11.98 -15.27 -21.26
CA TYR A 378 11.25 -16.53 -21.45
C TYR A 378 12.20 -17.73 -21.66
N GLY A 379 13.28 -17.57 -22.42
CA GLY A 379 14.31 -18.59 -22.56
C GLY A 379 14.95 -18.98 -21.23
N ILE A 380 15.27 -17.99 -20.39
CA ILE A 380 15.81 -18.21 -19.05
C ILE A 380 14.77 -18.87 -18.14
N LEU A 381 13.51 -18.45 -18.19
CA LEU A 381 12.41 -19.07 -17.43
C LEU A 381 12.25 -20.56 -17.79
N LYS A 382 12.35 -20.92 -19.07
CA LYS A 382 12.31 -22.33 -19.50
C LYS A 382 13.44 -23.14 -18.88
N GLU A 383 14.65 -22.61 -18.87
CA GLU A 383 15.80 -23.32 -18.30
C GLU A 383 15.72 -23.43 -16.77
N ILE A 384 15.26 -22.37 -16.07
CA ILE A 384 15.01 -22.44 -14.63
C ILE A 384 13.95 -23.51 -14.34
N ASN A 385 12.84 -23.50 -15.11
CA ASN A 385 11.76 -24.48 -14.93
C ASN A 385 12.22 -25.91 -15.21
N ARG A 386 12.98 -26.14 -16.27
CA ARG A 386 13.51 -27.45 -16.63
C ARG A 386 14.36 -28.02 -15.48
N ARG A 387 15.36 -27.27 -15.02
CA ARG A 387 16.25 -27.69 -13.94
C ARG A 387 15.48 -27.94 -12.63
N PHE A 388 14.56 -27.10 -12.31
CA PHE A 388 13.73 -27.26 -11.12
C PHE A 388 12.83 -28.50 -11.20
N CYS A 389 12.22 -28.75 -12.36
CA CYS A 389 11.43 -29.98 -12.59
C CYS A 389 12.27 -31.24 -12.55
N ASP A 390 13.51 -31.21 -13.08
CA ASP A 390 14.46 -32.33 -12.99
C ASP A 390 14.80 -32.64 -11.51
N ASP A 391 15.01 -31.61 -10.70
CA ASP A 391 15.27 -31.76 -9.25
C ASP A 391 14.06 -32.32 -8.51
N LEU A 392 12.84 -31.81 -8.81
CA LEU A 392 11.59 -32.35 -8.29
C LEU A 392 11.38 -33.82 -8.68
N TRP A 393 11.71 -34.18 -9.93
CA TRP A 393 11.60 -35.56 -10.38
C TRP A 393 12.53 -36.48 -9.60
N ASN A 394 13.75 -36.07 -9.30
CA ASN A 394 14.69 -36.82 -8.48
C ASN A 394 14.19 -36.98 -7.04
N ARG A 395 13.48 -35.99 -6.49
CA ARG A 395 12.95 -35.99 -5.13
C ARG A 395 11.61 -36.73 -5.01
N PHE A 396 10.74 -36.63 -6.01
CA PHE A 396 9.38 -37.18 -6.05
C PHE A 396 9.15 -37.99 -7.35
N PRO A 397 9.86 -39.09 -7.57
CA PRO A 397 9.78 -39.83 -8.80
C PRO A 397 8.35 -40.38 -9.03
N GLY A 398 7.80 -40.10 -10.20
CA GLY A 398 6.44 -40.55 -10.57
C GLY A 398 5.30 -39.66 -10.13
N ASP A 399 5.52 -38.66 -9.28
CA ASP A 399 4.46 -37.73 -8.86
C ASP A 399 4.32 -36.52 -9.81
N TRP A 400 3.82 -36.80 -11.00
CA TRP A 400 3.57 -35.80 -12.04
C TRP A 400 2.65 -34.67 -11.60
N ASN A 401 1.66 -34.98 -10.74
CA ASN A 401 0.72 -34.00 -10.27
C ASN A 401 1.39 -32.96 -9.35
N LYS A 402 2.23 -33.40 -8.44
CA LYS A 402 3.00 -32.51 -7.55
C LYS A 402 3.98 -31.66 -8.35
N ILE A 403 4.73 -32.27 -9.27
CA ILE A 403 5.65 -31.57 -10.16
C ILE A 403 4.91 -30.50 -11.00
N SER A 404 3.76 -30.85 -11.57
CA SER A 404 2.94 -29.91 -12.33
C SER A 404 2.43 -28.74 -11.48
N ARG A 405 2.05 -28.95 -10.22
CA ARG A 405 1.62 -27.88 -9.31
C ARG A 405 2.77 -26.95 -8.94
N MET A 406 3.97 -27.48 -8.76
CA MET A 406 5.16 -26.72 -8.36
C MET A 406 5.88 -26.05 -9.52
N SER A 407 5.74 -26.53 -10.75
CA SER A 407 6.41 -25.99 -11.93
C SER A 407 6.09 -24.50 -12.14
N ILE A 408 7.06 -23.76 -12.67
CA ILE A 408 6.92 -22.33 -13.00
C ILE A 408 6.13 -22.18 -14.31
N LEU A 409 6.39 -23.05 -15.28
CA LEU A 409 5.69 -23.08 -16.56
C LEU A 409 4.76 -24.31 -16.58
N SER A 410 3.47 -24.06 -16.74
CA SER A 410 2.47 -25.13 -16.82
C SER A 410 1.19 -24.61 -17.45
N HIS A 411 0.51 -25.47 -18.26
CA HIS A 411 -0.76 -25.16 -18.90
C HIS A 411 -0.75 -23.83 -19.68
N ASN A 412 0.32 -23.59 -20.44
CA ASN A 412 0.55 -22.37 -21.22
C ASN A 412 0.59 -21.07 -20.37
N THR A 413 0.92 -21.18 -19.09
CA THR A 413 1.05 -20.03 -18.19
C THR A 413 2.39 -20.01 -17.47
N VAL A 414 2.89 -18.80 -17.20
CA VAL A 414 4.00 -18.51 -16.28
C VAL A 414 3.41 -18.18 -14.92
N ARG A 415 3.77 -18.95 -13.90
CA ARG A 415 3.30 -18.79 -12.52
C ARG A 415 4.30 -17.96 -11.73
N MET A 416 3.97 -16.71 -11.51
CA MET A 416 4.93 -15.75 -10.95
C MET A 416 5.26 -16.04 -9.48
N ALA A 417 4.29 -16.48 -8.68
CA ALA A 417 4.53 -16.85 -7.29
C ALA A 417 5.45 -18.08 -7.17
N ASN A 418 5.27 -19.10 -8.03
CA ASN A 418 6.15 -20.27 -8.08
C ASN A 418 7.60 -19.84 -8.41
N LEU A 419 7.76 -18.95 -9.39
CA LEU A 419 9.06 -18.37 -9.70
C LEU A 419 9.71 -17.68 -8.47
N CYS A 420 8.95 -16.88 -7.74
CA CYS A 420 9.43 -16.21 -6.54
C CYS A 420 9.89 -17.18 -5.46
N VAL A 421 9.12 -18.24 -5.19
CA VAL A 421 9.47 -19.25 -4.18
C VAL A 421 10.74 -20.03 -4.61
N VAL A 422 10.84 -20.42 -5.87
CA VAL A 422 12.01 -21.15 -6.39
C VAL A 422 13.26 -20.28 -6.35
N GLY A 423 13.18 -19.05 -6.79
CA GLY A 423 14.31 -18.13 -6.99
C GLY A 423 14.70 -17.28 -5.76
N SER A 424 14.07 -17.47 -4.60
CA SER A 424 14.37 -16.72 -3.38
C SER A 424 14.88 -17.62 -2.26
N HIS A 425 15.78 -17.07 -1.40
CA HIS A 425 16.23 -17.79 -0.21
C HIS A 425 15.22 -17.75 0.94
N ASN A 426 14.29 -16.82 0.92
CA ASN A 426 13.25 -16.67 1.93
C ASN A 426 11.92 -16.23 1.31
N VAL A 427 10.83 -16.77 1.85
CA VAL A 427 9.45 -16.46 1.52
C VAL A 427 8.73 -16.13 2.82
N ASN A 428 8.18 -14.92 2.95
CA ASN A 428 7.44 -14.58 4.16
C ASN A 428 5.99 -14.19 3.88
N GLY A 429 5.13 -14.54 4.86
CA GLY A 429 3.81 -13.96 5.00
C GLY A 429 3.84 -12.67 5.80
N VAL A 430 2.69 -11.99 5.89
CA VAL A 430 2.56 -10.63 6.43
C VAL A 430 1.68 -10.53 7.69
N SER A 431 1.22 -11.66 8.19
CA SER A 431 0.61 -11.88 9.50
C SER A 431 0.81 -13.33 9.91
N ALA A 432 0.63 -13.65 11.19
CA ALA A 432 0.78 -15.02 11.68
C ALA A 432 -0.19 -15.98 10.96
N LEU A 433 -1.47 -15.63 10.91
CA LEU A 433 -2.49 -16.42 10.19
C LEU A 433 -2.16 -16.59 8.71
N HIS A 434 -1.76 -15.52 8.03
CA HIS A 434 -1.38 -15.59 6.61
C HIS A 434 -0.21 -16.54 6.38
N SER A 435 0.79 -16.49 7.26
CA SER A 435 1.96 -17.34 7.15
C SER A 435 1.63 -18.82 7.31
N GLU A 436 0.66 -19.18 8.17
CA GLU A 436 0.15 -20.54 8.25
C GLU A 436 -0.65 -20.94 7.01
N ILE A 437 -1.53 -20.07 6.50
CA ILE A 437 -2.26 -20.31 5.23
C ILE A 437 -1.30 -20.57 4.07
N ILE A 438 -0.20 -19.83 4.00
CA ILE A 438 0.85 -20.04 2.99
C ILE A 438 1.42 -21.46 3.08
N LYS A 439 1.77 -21.93 4.26
CA LYS A 439 2.39 -23.25 4.51
C LYS A 439 1.40 -24.39 4.30
N GLU A 440 0.17 -24.23 4.75
CA GLU A 440 -0.83 -25.30 4.76
C GLU A 440 -1.63 -25.44 3.46
N SER A 441 -1.71 -24.35 2.69
CA SER A 441 -2.57 -24.27 1.50
C SER A 441 -1.82 -23.78 0.27
N ILE A 442 -1.46 -22.49 0.20
CA ILE A 442 -1.02 -21.82 -1.03
C ILE A 442 0.28 -22.43 -1.57
N PHE A 443 1.27 -22.62 -0.72
CA PHE A 443 2.57 -23.16 -1.05
C PHE A 443 2.90 -24.46 -0.29
N ARG A 444 1.88 -25.26 0.03
CA ARG A 444 2.05 -26.50 0.79
C ARG A 444 3.13 -27.41 0.18
N ASP A 445 3.05 -27.69 -1.12
CA ASP A 445 4.03 -28.56 -1.78
C ASP A 445 5.45 -27.98 -1.69
N PHE A 446 5.60 -26.65 -1.75
CA PHE A 446 6.89 -25.98 -1.58
C PHE A 446 7.36 -25.99 -0.12
N TYR A 447 6.43 -25.83 0.83
CA TYR A 447 6.76 -25.96 2.25
C TYR A 447 7.23 -27.36 2.61
N ASP A 448 6.58 -28.40 2.07
CA ASP A 448 7.03 -29.80 2.23
C ASP A 448 8.43 -30.03 1.61
N TYR A 449 8.80 -29.26 0.57
CA TYR A 449 10.04 -29.39 -0.14
C TYR A 449 11.19 -28.61 0.50
N THR A 450 10.96 -27.35 0.93
CA THR A 450 11.96 -26.43 1.50
C THR A 450 11.37 -25.62 2.66
N PRO A 451 11.01 -26.28 3.80
CA PRO A 451 10.33 -25.60 4.92
C PRO A 451 11.12 -24.44 5.52
N GLU A 452 12.44 -24.51 5.46
CA GLU A 452 13.36 -23.50 5.99
C GLU A 452 13.25 -22.13 5.31
N LYS A 453 12.69 -22.07 4.10
CA LYS A 453 12.47 -20.80 3.39
C LYS A 453 11.32 -19.98 3.96
N PHE A 454 10.35 -20.60 4.67
CA PHE A 454 9.10 -19.96 5.03
C PHE A 454 9.14 -19.33 6.42
N THR A 455 8.92 -18.03 6.48
CA THR A 455 8.94 -17.24 7.72
C THR A 455 7.69 -16.34 7.83
N ASN A 456 7.50 -15.72 8.99
CA ASN A 456 6.51 -14.68 9.21
C ASN A 456 7.17 -13.37 9.59
N VAL A 457 6.77 -12.30 8.95
CA VAL A 457 7.00 -10.94 9.45
C VAL A 457 5.69 -10.18 9.39
N THR A 458 5.04 -10.04 10.54
CA THR A 458 3.79 -9.30 10.65
C THR A 458 3.99 -7.84 10.24
N ASN A 459 3.09 -7.32 9.42
CA ASN A 459 3.12 -5.93 8.96
C ASN A 459 3.12 -4.94 10.13
N GLY A 460 3.50 -3.72 9.83
CA GLY A 460 3.48 -2.59 10.76
C GLY A 460 3.30 -1.26 10.04
N ILE A 461 3.04 -0.23 10.81
CA ILE A 461 2.80 1.14 10.35
C ILE A 461 3.90 2.10 10.85
N ALA A 462 4.15 3.17 10.12
CA ALA A 462 5.00 4.28 10.57
C ALA A 462 4.26 5.06 11.66
N HIS A 463 4.40 4.66 12.92
CA HIS A 463 3.68 5.27 14.05
C HIS A 463 3.96 6.78 14.19
N ARG A 464 5.14 7.26 13.77
CA ARG A 464 5.43 8.71 13.74
C ARG A 464 4.50 9.47 12.82
N ARG A 465 4.17 8.93 11.64
CA ARG A 465 3.19 9.54 10.73
C ARG A 465 1.76 9.39 11.26
N TRP A 466 1.37 8.18 11.61
CA TRP A 466 -0.03 7.83 11.92
C TRP A 466 -0.48 8.19 13.34
N LEU A 467 0.47 8.48 14.24
CA LEU A 467 0.19 8.99 15.59
C LEU A 467 0.78 10.40 15.78
N ASN A 468 2.12 10.54 15.79
CA ASN A 468 2.75 11.79 16.17
C ASN A 468 2.40 12.97 15.26
N GLN A 469 2.29 12.75 13.94
CA GLN A 469 1.96 13.78 12.97
C GLN A 469 0.45 13.95 12.77
N ALA A 470 -0.31 12.86 12.86
CA ALA A 470 -1.76 12.88 12.62
C ALA A 470 -2.59 13.28 13.85
N ASN A 471 -2.07 13.03 15.07
CA ASN A 471 -2.82 13.24 16.32
C ASN A 471 -1.94 13.90 17.40
N PRO A 472 -1.50 15.15 17.18
CA PRO A 472 -0.64 15.85 18.13
C PRO A 472 -1.29 16.03 19.50
N GLU A 473 -2.63 16.13 19.58
CA GLU A 473 -3.35 16.28 20.86
C GLU A 473 -3.24 14.97 21.69
N LEU A 474 -3.35 13.81 21.07
CA LEU A 474 -3.10 12.52 21.74
C LEU A 474 -1.63 12.40 22.16
N CYS A 475 -0.72 12.87 21.35
CA CYS A 475 0.70 12.86 21.69
C CYS A 475 0.99 13.74 22.91
N ALA A 476 0.36 14.91 23.05
CA ALA A 476 0.51 15.75 24.24
C ALA A 476 0.08 15.01 25.51
N LEU A 477 -1.03 14.26 25.47
CA LEU A 477 -1.47 13.42 26.59
C LEU A 477 -0.47 12.28 26.88
N LEU A 478 0.01 11.60 25.83
CA LEU A 478 1.01 10.52 25.99
C LEU A 478 2.33 11.05 26.56
N ASP A 479 2.80 12.21 26.10
CA ASP A 479 4.04 12.85 26.58
C ASP A 479 3.96 13.17 28.08
N GLU A 480 2.80 13.63 28.56
CA GLU A 480 2.56 13.86 29.97
C GLU A 480 2.53 12.56 30.78
N CYS A 481 1.85 11.51 30.27
CA CYS A 481 1.65 10.25 30.98
C CYS A 481 2.90 9.35 30.98
N ILE A 482 3.57 9.21 29.83
CA ILE A 482 4.63 8.20 29.63
C ILE A 482 5.92 8.77 29.03
N GLY A 483 6.00 10.09 28.83
CA GLY A 483 7.15 10.77 28.21
C GLY A 483 7.25 10.49 26.69
N THR A 484 8.14 11.19 26.01
CA THR A 484 8.27 11.21 24.52
C THR A 484 8.93 9.97 23.92
N GLY A 485 9.37 9.02 24.73
CA GLY A 485 10.19 7.89 24.29
C GLY A 485 9.53 6.94 23.29
N TYR A 486 8.20 6.90 23.25
CA TYR A 486 7.42 6.07 22.32
C TYR A 486 7.58 6.52 20.85
N ALA A 487 7.89 7.78 20.59
CA ALA A 487 8.13 8.25 19.22
C ALA A 487 9.35 7.57 18.59
N LYS A 488 10.33 7.20 19.41
CA LYS A 488 11.51 6.45 18.98
C LYS A 488 11.35 4.92 19.08
N ASP A 489 10.63 4.47 20.09
CA ASP A 489 10.37 3.06 20.36
C ASP A 489 8.90 2.87 20.74
N ALA A 490 8.10 2.50 19.75
CA ALA A 490 6.65 2.34 19.89
C ALA A 490 6.23 1.33 20.98
N SER A 491 7.11 0.37 21.36
CA SER A 491 6.83 -0.57 22.45
C SER A 491 6.56 0.10 23.79
N LYS A 492 7.06 1.33 23.97
CA LYS A 492 6.85 2.13 25.17
C LYS A 492 5.40 2.62 25.34
N LEU A 493 4.58 2.57 24.29
CA LEU A 493 3.14 2.82 24.40
C LEU A 493 2.46 1.90 25.42
N ALA A 494 2.98 0.68 25.63
CA ALA A 494 2.47 -0.25 26.63
C ALA A 494 2.38 0.34 28.05
N ALA A 495 3.24 1.31 28.38
CA ALA A 495 3.20 2.00 29.68
C ALA A 495 1.92 2.81 29.89
N PHE A 496 1.21 3.19 28.83
CA PHE A 496 -0.04 3.95 28.91
C PHE A 496 -1.16 3.16 29.57
N LYS A 497 -1.12 1.81 29.54
CA LYS A 497 -2.08 0.94 30.24
C LYS A 497 -2.18 1.22 31.74
N LYS A 498 -1.14 1.76 32.36
CA LYS A 498 -1.18 2.13 33.80
C LYS A 498 -2.25 3.16 34.14
N PHE A 499 -2.73 3.90 33.15
CA PHE A 499 -3.73 4.96 33.29
C PHE A 499 -5.16 4.50 32.94
N GLU A 500 -5.40 3.21 32.73
CA GLU A 500 -6.70 2.66 32.28
C GLU A 500 -7.87 2.90 33.25
N ASN A 501 -7.55 3.23 34.51
CA ASN A 501 -8.55 3.57 35.53
C ASN A 501 -8.46 5.06 36.00
N ASP A 502 -7.63 5.88 35.38
CA ASP A 502 -7.48 7.30 35.68
C ASP A 502 -8.60 8.11 34.97
N GLU A 503 -9.56 8.60 35.73
CA GLU A 503 -10.71 9.33 35.20
C GLU A 503 -10.32 10.59 34.42
N SER A 504 -9.25 11.27 34.83
CA SER A 504 -8.80 12.49 34.15
C SER A 504 -8.22 12.16 32.76
N VAL A 505 -7.48 11.08 32.68
CA VAL A 505 -6.91 10.60 31.41
C VAL A 505 -8.01 10.09 30.48
N LEU A 506 -8.96 9.30 30.99
CA LEU A 506 -10.08 8.79 30.20
C LEU A 506 -10.97 9.91 29.65
N LYS A 507 -11.24 10.94 30.45
CA LYS A 507 -11.99 12.13 30.03
C LYS A 507 -11.24 12.92 28.95
N ARG A 508 -9.94 13.12 29.10
CA ARG A 508 -9.10 13.77 28.07
C ARG A 508 -9.07 12.99 26.76
N LEU A 509 -9.07 11.66 26.78
CA LEU A 509 -9.19 10.85 25.56
C LEU A 509 -10.50 11.13 24.82
N GLU A 510 -11.62 11.26 25.54
CA GLU A 510 -12.91 11.61 24.95
C GLU A 510 -12.89 13.02 24.32
N GLU A 511 -12.33 14.00 25.03
CA GLU A 511 -12.17 15.37 24.55
C GLU A 511 -11.29 15.46 23.29
N ILE A 512 -10.18 14.71 23.27
CA ILE A 512 -9.28 14.61 22.10
C ILE A 512 -10.04 13.99 20.92
N LYS A 513 -10.76 12.88 21.15
CA LYS A 513 -11.56 12.23 20.11
C LYS A 513 -12.58 13.20 19.51
N HIS A 514 -13.31 13.92 20.35
CA HIS A 514 -14.27 14.93 19.90
C HIS A 514 -13.59 16.04 19.07
N THR A 515 -12.45 16.53 19.53
CA THR A 515 -11.66 17.54 18.79
C THR A 515 -11.29 17.03 17.38
N LYS A 516 -10.85 15.77 17.26
CA LYS A 516 -10.53 15.16 15.96
C LYS A 516 -11.77 15.02 15.06
N LYS A 517 -12.91 14.70 15.64
CA LYS A 517 -14.19 14.63 14.90
C LYS A 517 -14.60 16.00 14.36
N VAL A 518 -14.45 17.05 15.14
CA VAL A 518 -14.69 18.44 14.69
C VAL A 518 -13.73 18.82 13.55
N GLN A 519 -12.45 18.50 13.68
CA GLN A 519 -11.44 18.77 12.65
C GLN A 519 -11.77 18.04 11.35
N PHE A 520 -12.15 16.76 11.43
CA PHE A 520 -12.55 15.98 10.25
C PHE A 520 -13.86 16.48 9.61
N ALA A 521 -14.87 16.84 10.42
CA ALA A 521 -16.12 17.41 9.94
C ALA A 521 -15.88 18.74 9.18
N ASP A 522 -15.00 19.59 9.70
CA ASP A 522 -14.61 20.82 8.99
C ASP A 522 -13.85 20.53 7.69
N TYR A 523 -12.94 19.55 7.70
CA TYR A 523 -12.25 19.09 6.50
C TYR A 523 -13.24 18.60 5.44
N ALA A 524 -14.20 17.74 5.80
CA ALA A 524 -15.20 17.20 4.88
C ALA A 524 -16.07 18.32 4.28
N ARG A 525 -16.46 19.30 5.11
CA ARG A 525 -17.24 20.47 4.67
C ARG A 525 -16.44 21.35 3.70
N ARG A 526 -15.17 21.65 4.01
CA ARG A 526 -14.33 22.54 3.18
C ARG A 526 -13.95 21.90 1.85
N THR A 527 -13.65 20.60 1.84
CA THR A 527 -13.10 19.93 0.66
C THR A 527 -14.16 19.32 -0.25
N GLN A 528 -15.29 18.88 0.32
CA GLN A 528 -16.34 18.14 -0.43
C GLN A 528 -17.76 18.66 -0.20
N GLY A 529 -17.96 19.70 0.63
CA GLY A 529 -19.26 20.24 0.96
C GLY A 529 -20.14 19.29 1.81
N ILE A 530 -19.55 18.27 2.41
CA ILE A 530 -20.26 17.26 3.20
C ILE A 530 -20.38 17.75 4.65
N ILE A 531 -21.60 17.73 5.16
CA ILE A 531 -21.91 18.11 6.56
C ILE A 531 -21.97 16.84 7.40
N ILE A 532 -21.16 16.80 8.46
CA ILE A 532 -21.10 15.71 9.44
C ILE A 532 -21.27 16.30 10.84
N ASP A 533 -22.17 15.73 11.64
CA ASP A 533 -22.30 16.10 13.06
C ASP A 533 -21.20 15.40 13.89
N PRO A 534 -20.29 16.14 14.49
CA PRO A 534 -19.22 15.54 15.30
C PRO A 534 -19.71 14.91 16.63
N ASN A 535 -20.98 15.08 16.99
CA ASN A 535 -21.55 14.46 18.20
C ASN A 535 -22.04 13.02 17.96
N THR A 536 -22.21 12.60 16.69
CA THR A 536 -22.56 11.21 16.35
C THR A 536 -21.36 10.28 16.50
N VAL A 537 -21.57 8.98 16.67
CA VAL A 537 -20.48 7.98 16.65
C VAL A 537 -19.95 7.87 15.21
N PHE A 538 -18.62 7.99 15.03
CA PHE A 538 -18.00 7.79 13.71
C PHE A 538 -17.62 6.33 13.56
N ASP A 539 -18.42 5.63 12.74
CA ASP A 539 -18.21 4.25 12.31
C ASP A 539 -17.60 4.24 10.92
N VAL A 540 -16.36 3.75 10.78
CA VAL A 540 -15.53 4.03 9.62
C VAL A 540 -15.05 2.76 8.92
N GLN A 541 -15.35 2.67 7.63
CA GLN A 541 -14.82 1.66 6.73
C GLN A 541 -14.05 2.31 5.58
N ALA A 542 -12.78 2.63 5.83
CA ALA A 542 -11.88 3.30 4.89
C ALA A 542 -10.82 2.33 4.38
N LYS A 543 -11.08 1.75 3.20
CA LYS A 543 -10.23 0.75 2.53
C LYS A 543 -10.65 0.58 1.07
N ARG A 544 -9.79 -0.03 0.21
CA ARG A 544 -10.14 -0.31 -1.18
C ARG A 544 -11.50 -1.01 -1.29
N MET A 545 -12.35 -0.58 -2.24
CA MET A 545 -13.60 -1.24 -2.51
C MET A 545 -13.34 -2.62 -3.13
N HIS A 546 -13.72 -3.66 -2.43
CA HIS A 546 -13.57 -5.03 -2.88
C HIS A 546 -14.56 -5.94 -2.15
N GLU A 547 -15.14 -6.92 -2.86
CA GLU A 547 -16.18 -7.81 -2.33
C GLU A 547 -15.73 -8.54 -1.06
N TYR A 548 -14.47 -9.04 -0.98
CA TYR A 548 -13.99 -9.77 0.19
C TYR A 548 -13.84 -8.90 1.44
N LYS A 549 -13.71 -7.57 1.29
CA LYS A 549 -13.66 -6.61 2.42
C LYS A 549 -15.03 -6.31 3.00
N ARG A 550 -16.05 -6.78 2.33
CA ARG A 550 -17.45 -6.83 2.73
C ARG A 550 -18.07 -5.48 3.13
N GLN A 551 -17.75 -4.41 2.39
CA GLN A 551 -18.52 -3.16 2.53
C GLN A 551 -20.02 -3.44 2.38
N LEU A 552 -20.40 -4.43 1.57
CA LEU A 552 -21.78 -4.87 1.43
C LEU A 552 -22.39 -5.33 2.75
N LEU A 553 -21.69 -6.11 3.58
CA LEU A 553 -22.16 -6.55 4.90
C LEU A 553 -22.52 -5.36 5.80
N ASN A 554 -21.65 -4.35 5.83
CA ASN A 554 -21.91 -3.11 6.56
C ASN A 554 -23.16 -2.38 6.02
N VAL A 555 -23.27 -2.28 4.69
CA VAL A 555 -24.43 -1.64 4.04
C VAL A 555 -25.73 -2.38 4.35
N LEU A 556 -25.75 -3.72 4.35
CA LEU A 556 -26.91 -4.51 4.74
C LEU A 556 -27.39 -4.16 6.16
N HIS A 557 -26.47 -3.99 7.09
CA HIS A 557 -26.82 -3.57 8.45
C HIS A 557 -27.35 -2.12 8.50
N ILE A 558 -26.76 -1.21 7.73
CA ILE A 558 -27.27 0.17 7.61
C ILE A 558 -28.70 0.18 7.03
N ILE A 559 -28.99 -0.67 6.04
CA ILE A 559 -30.35 -0.82 5.48
C ILE A 559 -31.33 -1.32 6.54
N SER A 560 -30.94 -2.29 7.40
CA SER A 560 -31.76 -2.76 8.52
C SER A 560 -32.10 -1.61 9.47
N GLN A 561 -31.08 -0.83 9.89
CA GLN A 561 -31.31 0.34 10.76
C GLN A 561 -32.20 1.40 10.08
N TYR A 562 -32.02 1.64 8.79
CA TYR A 562 -32.84 2.57 8.03
C TYR A 562 -34.31 2.12 7.96
N ASN A 563 -34.56 0.82 7.69
CA ASN A 563 -35.89 0.25 7.68
C ASN A 563 -36.57 0.39 9.06
N ALA A 564 -35.85 0.05 10.14
CA ALA A 564 -36.38 0.22 11.50
C ALA A 564 -36.75 1.67 11.84
N LEU A 565 -35.91 2.63 11.42
CA LEU A 565 -36.19 4.06 11.59
C LEU A 565 -37.28 4.61 10.67
N LYS A 566 -37.51 4.01 9.51
CA LYS A 566 -38.69 4.31 8.66
C LYS A 566 -39.98 3.85 9.32
N ASP A 567 -39.96 2.65 9.92
CA ASP A 567 -41.13 2.11 10.65
C ASP A 567 -41.37 2.91 11.95
N ASN A 568 -40.34 3.36 12.66
CA ASN A 568 -40.43 4.19 13.85
C ASN A 568 -39.33 5.26 13.89
N PRO A 569 -39.57 6.47 13.36
CA PRO A 569 -38.60 7.57 13.38
C PRO A 569 -38.21 8.06 14.78
N ASP A 570 -39.02 7.76 15.80
CA ASP A 570 -38.75 8.15 17.20
C ASP A 570 -38.01 7.05 17.98
N LEU A 571 -37.61 5.96 17.33
CA LEU A 571 -36.80 4.91 17.94
C LEU A 571 -35.55 5.46 18.61
N ASP A 572 -35.35 5.10 19.88
CA ASP A 572 -34.21 5.56 20.67
C ASP A 572 -32.95 4.75 20.29
N VAL A 573 -32.15 5.32 19.40
CA VAL A 573 -30.89 4.75 18.91
C VAL A 573 -29.71 5.68 19.24
N VAL A 574 -28.50 5.13 19.27
CA VAL A 574 -27.28 5.94 19.35
C VAL A 574 -27.05 6.62 18.00
N PRO A 575 -26.99 7.95 17.92
CA PRO A 575 -26.72 8.63 16.67
C PRO A 575 -25.35 8.21 16.09
N LYS A 576 -25.34 7.76 14.84
CA LYS A 576 -24.17 7.23 14.15
C LYS A 576 -24.00 7.87 12.79
N THR A 577 -22.75 8.20 12.44
CA THR A 577 -22.33 8.52 11.08
C THR A 577 -21.45 7.40 10.54
N ASN A 578 -21.95 6.68 9.55
CA ASN A 578 -21.22 5.64 8.84
C ASN A 578 -20.41 6.28 7.72
N ILE A 579 -19.09 6.22 7.79
CA ILE A 579 -18.18 6.90 6.87
C ILE A 579 -17.44 5.87 6.03
N PHE A 580 -17.66 5.94 4.71
CA PHE A 580 -16.96 5.13 3.72
C PHE A 580 -15.92 5.97 2.97
N GLY A 581 -14.76 5.40 2.74
CA GLY A 581 -13.71 5.96 1.88
C GLY A 581 -13.05 4.84 1.10
N ALA A 582 -13.24 4.82 -0.23
CA ALA A 582 -12.77 3.71 -1.05
C ALA A 582 -12.59 4.11 -2.52
N LYS A 583 -11.68 3.42 -3.21
CA LYS A 583 -11.59 3.40 -4.67
C LYS A 583 -11.78 1.96 -5.14
N ALA A 584 -12.58 1.77 -6.21
CA ALA A 584 -12.72 0.50 -6.91
C ALA A 584 -11.77 0.44 -8.10
N ALA A 585 -11.30 -0.75 -8.48
CA ALA A 585 -10.61 -0.90 -9.77
C ALA A 585 -11.56 -0.48 -10.91
N ALA A 586 -11.03 0.16 -11.96
CA ALA A 586 -11.82 0.79 -13.02
C ALA A 586 -12.83 -0.17 -13.70
N GLY A 587 -12.43 -1.43 -13.92
CA GLY A 587 -13.26 -2.48 -14.51
C GLY A 587 -14.10 -3.31 -13.52
N TYR A 588 -14.11 -2.99 -12.25
CA TYR A 588 -14.73 -3.82 -11.21
C TYR A 588 -16.20 -3.43 -11.00
N PHE A 589 -17.08 -3.98 -11.83
CA PHE A 589 -18.49 -3.64 -11.86
C PHE A 589 -19.21 -3.78 -10.51
N MET A 590 -19.10 -4.95 -9.84
CA MET A 590 -19.81 -5.18 -8.57
C MET A 590 -19.34 -4.21 -7.47
N ALA A 591 -18.04 -3.94 -7.40
CA ALA A 591 -17.51 -2.94 -6.46
C ALA A 591 -18.08 -1.54 -6.70
N LYS A 592 -18.22 -1.14 -7.97
CA LYS A 592 -18.85 0.14 -8.34
C LYS A 592 -20.36 0.14 -8.05
N GLN A 593 -21.06 -0.98 -8.20
CA GLN A 593 -22.47 -1.13 -7.82
C GLN A 593 -22.67 -0.96 -6.31
N ILE A 594 -21.82 -1.57 -5.49
CA ILE A 594 -21.88 -1.40 -4.02
C ILE A 594 -21.61 0.06 -3.64
N MET A 595 -20.68 0.72 -4.31
CA MET A 595 -20.41 2.15 -4.10
C MET A 595 -21.65 3.00 -4.44
N LYS A 596 -22.28 2.72 -5.57
CA LYS A 596 -23.52 3.39 -5.97
C LYS A 596 -24.64 3.18 -4.95
N LEU A 597 -24.79 1.95 -4.43
CA LEU A 597 -25.75 1.66 -3.37
C LEU A 597 -25.50 2.53 -2.13
N ILE A 598 -24.25 2.66 -1.67
CA ILE A 598 -23.90 3.51 -0.52
C ILE A 598 -24.31 4.97 -0.77
N CYS A 599 -23.99 5.50 -1.94
CA CYS A 599 -24.32 6.88 -2.30
C CYS A 599 -25.83 7.13 -2.36
N PHE A 600 -26.58 6.23 -3.00
CA PHE A 600 -28.03 6.36 -3.15
C PHE A 600 -28.79 6.13 -1.85
N LEU A 601 -28.33 5.20 -1.01
CA LEU A 601 -28.84 5.03 0.36
C LEU A 601 -28.60 6.28 1.20
N SER A 602 -27.42 6.89 1.10
CA SER A 602 -27.10 8.16 1.76
C SER A 602 -28.05 9.28 1.32
N GLU A 603 -28.31 9.41 0.03
CA GLU A 603 -29.24 10.41 -0.51
C GLU A 603 -30.69 10.18 -0.04
N ASP A 604 -31.11 8.92 0.00
CA ASP A 604 -32.47 8.56 0.44
C ASP A 604 -32.68 8.87 1.93
N ILE A 605 -31.69 8.53 2.77
CA ILE A 605 -31.67 8.86 4.21
C ILE A 605 -31.78 10.38 4.43
N ARG A 606 -31.05 11.19 3.65
CA ARG A 606 -31.06 12.66 3.77
C ARG A 606 -32.41 13.29 3.44
N LYS A 607 -33.29 12.63 2.69
CA LYS A 607 -34.68 13.08 2.44
C LYS A 607 -35.52 13.05 3.71
N HIS A 608 -35.09 12.34 4.78
CA HIS A 608 -35.76 12.16 6.05
C HIS A 608 -34.95 12.76 7.20
N PRO A 609 -35.07 14.09 7.51
CA PRO A 609 -34.22 14.77 8.48
C PRO A 609 -34.16 14.10 9.85
N LYS A 610 -35.29 13.66 10.43
CA LYS A 610 -35.34 12.96 11.71
C LYS A 610 -34.52 11.66 11.73
N ILE A 611 -34.52 10.94 10.60
CA ILE A 611 -33.71 9.71 10.46
C ILE A 611 -32.25 10.08 10.28
N ASN A 612 -31.95 11.07 9.44
CA ASN A 612 -30.59 11.50 9.16
C ASN A 612 -29.84 12.03 10.41
N GLU A 613 -30.54 12.62 11.37
CA GLU A 613 -29.97 13.00 12.66
C GLU A 613 -29.50 11.78 13.48
N LYS A 614 -30.13 10.62 13.29
CA LYS A 614 -29.83 9.37 14.02
C LYS A 614 -28.93 8.40 13.23
N LEU A 615 -29.09 8.38 11.92
CA LEU A 615 -28.37 7.51 11.00
C LEU A 615 -27.92 8.33 9.79
N ASN A 616 -26.65 8.69 9.76
CA ASN A 616 -26.05 9.38 8.62
C ASN A 616 -25.10 8.43 7.89
N VAL A 617 -25.07 8.52 6.55
CA VAL A 617 -24.16 7.76 5.70
C VAL A 617 -23.41 8.74 4.82
N VAL A 618 -22.07 8.62 4.84
CA VAL A 618 -21.18 9.51 4.10
C VAL A 618 -20.20 8.69 3.28
N TYR A 619 -20.12 8.99 1.99
CA TYR A 619 -19.08 8.49 1.11
C TYR A 619 -18.06 9.59 0.84
N MET A 620 -16.82 9.40 1.30
CA MET A 620 -15.72 10.35 1.07
C MET A 620 -15.07 10.08 -0.28
N GLU A 621 -15.25 11.00 -1.21
CA GLU A 621 -14.69 10.93 -2.57
C GLU A 621 -13.16 11.04 -2.55
N ASN A 622 -12.51 10.28 -3.44
CA ASN A 622 -11.07 10.34 -3.66
C ASN A 622 -10.21 10.07 -2.41
N TYR A 623 -10.60 9.05 -1.63
CA TYR A 623 -9.85 8.63 -0.45
C TYR A 623 -8.35 8.48 -0.74
N ASN A 624 -7.51 9.13 0.07
CA ASN A 624 -6.06 9.20 -0.06
C ASN A 624 -5.36 9.25 1.31
N VAL A 625 -4.03 9.36 1.35
CA VAL A 625 -3.26 9.37 2.60
C VAL A 625 -3.59 10.60 3.45
N THR A 626 -3.66 11.79 2.84
CA THR A 626 -3.98 13.04 3.55
C THR A 626 -5.33 12.94 4.25
N MET A 627 -6.37 12.48 3.55
CA MET A 627 -7.68 12.26 4.15
C MET A 627 -7.64 11.23 5.28
N SER A 628 -6.88 10.14 5.10
CA SER A 628 -6.79 9.09 6.13
C SER A 628 -6.08 9.57 7.39
N GLU A 629 -5.10 10.47 7.28
CA GLU A 629 -4.45 11.10 8.46
C GLU A 629 -5.41 11.96 9.28
N MET A 630 -6.46 12.49 8.67
CA MET A 630 -7.52 13.22 9.36
C MET A 630 -8.63 12.30 9.89
N LEU A 631 -9.03 11.30 9.10
CA LEU A 631 -10.16 10.43 9.40
C LEU A 631 -9.84 9.41 10.51
N MET A 632 -8.66 8.80 10.50
CA MET A 632 -8.33 7.74 11.46
C MET A 632 -8.28 8.21 12.91
N PRO A 633 -7.71 9.39 13.26
CA PRO A 633 -7.82 9.94 14.61
C PRO A 633 -9.25 10.27 15.02
N ALA A 634 -10.11 10.65 14.09
CA ALA A 634 -11.52 10.98 14.33
C ALA A 634 -12.43 9.77 14.55
N SER A 635 -12.00 8.58 14.14
CA SER A 635 -12.82 7.37 14.14
C SER A 635 -12.99 6.80 15.54
N GLU A 636 -14.21 6.35 15.87
CA GLU A 636 -14.53 5.65 17.12
C GLU A 636 -14.67 4.15 16.91
N ILE A 637 -15.22 3.71 15.75
CA ILE A 637 -15.34 2.33 15.35
C ILE A 637 -14.57 2.12 14.06
N SER A 638 -13.81 1.04 14.00
CA SER A 638 -12.99 0.61 12.87
C SER A 638 -13.53 -0.69 12.30
N GLU A 639 -14.05 -0.65 11.07
CA GLU A 639 -14.63 -1.78 10.34
C GLU A 639 -13.56 -2.63 9.66
N GLN A 640 -13.27 -3.81 10.24
CA GLN A 640 -12.27 -4.77 9.76
C GLN A 640 -12.93 -6.14 9.51
N ILE A 641 -13.93 -6.15 8.64
CA ILE A 641 -14.97 -7.17 8.51
C ILE A 641 -14.80 -8.09 7.28
N SER A 642 -13.59 -8.28 6.78
CA SER A 642 -13.31 -9.25 5.70
C SER A 642 -13.80 -10.64 6.08
N LEU A 643 -14.13 -11.48 5.08
CA LEU A 643 -14.39 -12.89 5.35
C LEU A 643 -13.11 -13.55 5.87
N ALA A 644 -13.19 -14.29 6.95
CA ALA A 644 -12.01 -14.92 7.56
C ALA A 644 -11.22 -15.78 6.56
N GLY A 645 -9.91 -15.62 6.56
CA GLY A 645 -8.99 -16.26 5.61
C GLY A 645 -8.87 -15.56 4.25
N LYS A 646 -9.31 -14.29 4.11
CA LYS A 646 -9.27 -13.53 2.85
C LYS A 646 -8.38 -12.28 2.91
N GLU A 647 -8.17 -11.66 4.06
CA GLU A 647 -7.24 -10.54 4.24
C GLU A 647 -5.88 -11.07 4.74
N ALA A 648 -4.81 -10.86 4.00
CA ALA A 648 -3.49 -11.34 4.39
C ALA A 648 -3.00 -10.71 5.70
N SER A 649 -3.23 -9.43 5.89
CA SER A 649 -2.87 -8.70 7.11
C SER A 649 -3.85 -7.56 7.41
N GLY A 650 -3.98 -6.61 6.49
CA GLY A 650 -4.48 -5.29 6.78
C GLY A 650 -3.42 -4.44 7.50
N THR A 651 -3.47 -3.14 7.26
CA THR A 651 -2.68 -2.15 8.01
C THR A 651 -3.53 -0.96 8.44
N GLY A 652 -4.72 -0.79 7.86
CA GLY A 652 -5.72 0.18 8.31
C GLY A 652 -6.13 -0.07 9.76
N ASN A 653 -6.40 -1.33 10.11
CA ASN A 653 -6.70 -1.76 11.47
C ASN A 653 -5.68 -1.25 12.50
N MET A 654 -4.38 -1.33 12.21
CA MET A 654 -3.30 -0.86 13.09
C MET A 654 -3.32 0.66 13.27
N LYS A 655 -3.65 1.42 12.21
CA LYS A 655 -3.74 2.89 12.25
C LYS A 655 -4.92 3.38 13.08
N PHE A 656 -6.07 2.71 12.96
CA PHE A 656 -7.23 2.96 13.81
C PHE A 656 -6.93 2.61 15.27
N MET A 657 -6.32 1.44 15.52
CA MET A 657 -5.95 0.98 16.85
C MET A 657 -5.05 1.96 17.59
N ILE A 658 -3.99 2.48 16.96
CA ILE A 658 -3.05 3.40 17.59
C ILE A 658 -3.69 4.77 17.89
N ASN A 659 -4.80 5.09 17.22
CA ASN A 659 -5.61 6.28 17.47
C ASN A 659 -6.83 6.02 18.39
N GLY A 660 -6.91 4.84 19.00
CA GLY A 660 -7.91 4.50 19.99
C GLY A 660 -9.30 4.20 19.46
N ALA A 661 -9.45 3.90 18.16
CA ALA A 661 -10.70 3.38 17.66
C ALA A 661 -10.88 1.92 18.09
N LEU A 662 -12.12 1.52 18.41
CA LEU A 662 -12.45 0.14 18.72
C LEU A 662 -12.71 -0.62 17.42
N THR A 663 -12.04 -1.76 17.26
CA THR A 663 -12.20 -2.59 16.07
C THR A 663 -13.40 -3.52 16.23
N ILE A 664 -14.32 -3.48 15.26
CA ILE A 664 -15.22 -4.57 14.96
C ILE A 664 -14.66 -5.34 13.78
N GLY A 665 -14.49 -6.64 13.93
CA GLY A 665 -13.80 -7.42 12.91
C GLY A 665 -13.97 -8.92 13.06
N THR A 666 -13.49 -9.62 12.04
CA THR A 666 -13.37 -11.07 12.03
C THR A 666 -11.96 -11.48 12.46
N LEU A 667 -11.80 -12.75 12.84
CA LEU A 667 -10.48 -13.35 13.07
C LEU A 667 -9.79 -13.64 11.74
N ASP A 668 -9.34 -12.54 11.09
CA ASP A 668 -8.69 -12.55 9.80
C ASP A 668 -7.46 -11.62 9.79
N GLY A 669 -6.44 -11.99 9.03
CA GLY A 669 -5.21 -11.21 8.91
C GLY A 669 -4.60 -10.83 10.26
N ALA A 670 -4.19 -9.57 10.39
CA ALA A 670 -3.59 -9.05 11.62
C ALA A 670 -4.61 -8.83 12.76
N ASN A 671 -5.92 -8.93 12.52
CA ASN A 671 -6.92 -8.83 13.59
C ASN A 671 -6.71 -9.93 14.65
N VAL A 672 -6.23 -11.12 14.26
CA VAL A 672 -5.90 -12.21 15.18
C VAL A 672 -4.85 -11.76 16.19
N GLU A 673 -3.73 -11.23 15.69
CA GLU A 673 -2.66 -10.73 16.55
C GLU A 673 -3.07 -9.47 17.32
N MET A 674 -3.97 -8.64 16.76
CA MET A 674 -4.53 -7.50 17.50
C MET A 674 -5.34 -7.96 18.72
N ALA A 675 -6.21 -8.97 18.55
CA ALA A 675 -6.96 -9.55 19.66
C ALA A 675 -6.03 -10.14 20.75
N GLU A 676 -5.00 -10.88 20.35
CA GLU A 676 -3.98 -11.40 21.27
C GLU A 676 -3.25 -10.30 22.06
N LYS A 677 -2.95 -9.17 21.43
CA LYS A 677 -2.17 -8.08 22.05
C LYS A 677 -3.00 -7.18 22.94
N VAL A 678 -4.27 -6.94 22.59
CA VAL A 678 -5.12 -6.01 23.31
C VAL A 678 -6.01 -6.70 24.36
N GLY A 679 -6.22 -8.02 24.19
CA GLY A 679 -7.18 -8.83 24.97
C GLY A 679 -8.58 -8.79 24.36
N ASP A 680 -9.26 -9.95 24.43
CA ASP A 680 -10.57 -10.16 23.78
C ASP A 680 -11.63 -9.18 24.28
N GLU A 681 -11.50 -8.69 25.51
CA GLU A 681 -12.40 -7.72 26.10
C GLU A 681 -12.29 -6.31 25.49
N ASN A 682 -11.23 -6.02 24.71
CA ASN A 682 -10.96 -4.69 24.15
C ASN A 682 -11.14 -4.61 22.63
N ILE A 683 -11.58 -5.70 21.99
CA ILE A 683 -11.88 -5.81 20.57
C ILE A 683 -13.21 -6.54 20.38
N PHE A 684 -13.93 -6.26 19.31
CA PHE A 684 -15.25 -6.83 19.02
C PHE A 684 -15.15 -7.80 17.84
N ILE A 685 -15.05 -9.09 18.15
CA ILE A 685 -14.90 -10.14 17.16
C ILE A 685 -16.25 -10.79 16.88
N PHE A 686 -16.54 -11.00 15.59
CA PHE A 686 -17.73 -11.68 15.12
C PHE A 686 -17.43 -12.65 13.97
N GLY A 687 -18.45 -13.44 13.61
CA GLY A 687 -18.48 -14.21 12.37
C GLY A 687 -17.67 -15.49 12.39
N LEU A 688 -17.68 -16.16 11.25
CA LEU A 688 -17.02 -17.43 11.02
C LEU A 688 -15.50 -17.32 11.10
N LYS A 689 -14.85 -18.37 11.59
CA LYS A 689 -13.39 -18.54 11.54
C LYS A 689 -12.96 -19.13 10.20
N ALA A 690 -11.69 -19.01 9.87
CA ALA A 690 -11.15 -19.48 8.58
C ALA A 690 -11.41 -20.95 8.29
N ASP A 691 -11.31 -21.81 9.31
CA ASP A 691 -11.58 -23.25 9.18
C ASP A 691 -13.07 -23.53 8.98
N GLU A 692 -13.95 -22.82 9.67
CA GLU A 692 -15.42 -22.92 9.52
C GLU A 692 -15.85 -22.47 8.11
N VAL A 693 -15.26 -21.39 7.60
CA VAL A 693 -15.47 -20.94 6.21
C VAL A 693 -15.09 -22.05 5.23
N LYS A 694 -13.93 -22.69 5.42
CA LYS A 694 -13.46 -23.78 4.58
C LYS A 694 -14.40 -24.99 4.63
N GLU A 695 -14.86 -25.37 5.82
CA GLU A 695 -15.79 -26.48 6.02
C GLU A 695 -17.15 -26.23 5.35
N ILE A 696 -17.71 -25.02 5.51
CA ILE A 696 -18.98 -24.65 4.87
C ILE A 696 -18.84 -24.69 3.34
N TRP A 697 -17.71 -24.21 2.77
CA TRP A 697 -17.46 -24.32 1.34
C TRP A 697 -17.39 -25.78 0.86
N GLN A 698 -16.74 -26.66 1.60
CA GLN A 698 -16.63 -28.09 1.27
C GLN A 698 -17.97 -28.81 1.32
N ASN A 699 -18.85 -28.39 2.24
CA ASN A 699 -20.19 -28.97 2.42
C ASN A 699 -21.26 -28.36 1.48
N GLY A 700 -20.88 -27.35 0.66
CA GLY A 700 -21.77 -26.67 -0.28
C GLY A 700 -22.54 -25.52 0.37
N TYR A 701 -21.93 -24.32 0.35
CA TYR A 701 -22.55 -23.08 0.82
C TYR A 701 -23.81 -22.74 0.02
N ASN A 702 -24.91 -22.40 0.72
CA ASN A 702 -26.16 -21.93 0.11
C ASN A 702 -26.69 -20.70 0.85
N SER A 703 -26.49 -19.55 0.28
CA SER A 703 -26.93 -18.25 0.84
C SER A 703 -28.46 -18.16 1.03
N SER A 704 -29.25 -18.83 0.17
CA SER A 704 -30.71 -18.85 0.29
C SER A 704 -31.20 -19.50 1.59
N THR A 705 -30.40 -20.33 2.23
CA THR A 705 -30.75 -20.92 3.53
C THR A 705 -30.87 -19.83 4.59
N TYR A 706 -29.90 -18.94 4.68
CA TYR A 706 -29.89 -17.80 5.63
C TYR A 706 -31.01 -16.81 5.31
N TYR A 707 -31.19 -16.47 4.04
CA TYR A 707 -32.28 -15.60 3.57
C TYR A 707 -33.68 -16.13 3.94
N ASN A 708 -33.89 -17.44 3.84
CA ASN A 708 -35.20 -18.05 4.12
C ASN A 708 -35.47 -18.21 5.63
N GLN A 709 -34.45 -18.34 6.44
CA GLN A 709 -34.57 -18.54 7.89
C GLN A 709 -34.72 -17.23 8.66
N ASP A 710 -34.18 -16.12 8.15
CA ASP A 710 -34.19 -14.84 8.83
C ASP A 710 -35.13 -13.83 8.11
N VAL A 711 -36.18 -13.43 8.83
CA VAL A 711 -37.20 -12.48 8.29
C VAL A 711 -36.63 -11.09 8.10
N GLU A 712 -35.73 -10.65 8.98
CA GLU A 712 -35.08 -9.35 8.88
C GLU A 712 -34.14 -9.30 7.68
N LEU A 713 -33.27 -10.30 7.55
CA LEU A 713 -32.37 -10.43 6.42
C LEU A 713 -33.14 -10.49 5.08
N ARG A 714 -34.29 -11.15 5.05
CA ARG A 714 -35.18 -11.15 3.88
C ARG A 714 -35.64 -9.75 3.51
N LYS A 715 -36.15 -8.98 4.48
CA LYS A 715 -36.59 -7.60 4.27
C LYS A 715 -35.44 -6.72 3.74
N ILE A 716 -34.23 -6.89 4.26
CA ILE A 716 -33.04 -6.16 3.81
C ILE A 716 -32.76 -6.44 2.34
N VAL A 717 -32.70 -7.72 1.96
CA VAL A 717 -32.42 -8.13 0.58
C VAL A 717 -33.54 -7.70 -0.39
N GLU A 718 -34.80 -7.77 0.05
CA GLU A 718 -35.95 -7.28 -0.69
C GLU A 718 -35.90 -5.75 -0.89
N SER A 719 -35.39 -4.99 0.11
CA SER A 719 -35.19 -3.55 -0.01
C SER A 719 -34.21 -3.17 -1.13
N LEU A 720 -33.24 -4.03 -1.46
CA LEU A 720 -32.36 -3.83 -2.62
C LEU A 720 -33.12 -3.87 -3.96
N ILE A 721 -34.16 -4.68 -4.06
CA ILE A 721 -34.99 -4.80 -5.27
C ILE A 721 -35.90 -3.57 -5.40
N VAL A 722 -36.52 -3.17 -4.30
CA VAL A 722 -37.32 -1.92 -4.23
C VAL A 722 -36.43 -0.72 -4.55
N GLY A 723 -35.22 -0.73 -4.00
CA GLY A 723 -34.19 0.25 -4.27
C GLY A 723 -34.22 1.46 -3.34
N PHE A 724 -33.29 2.38 -3.62
CA PHE A 724 -33.10 3.63 -2.89
C PHE A 724 -32.97 4.77 -3.88
N ASN A 725 -33.50 5.93 -3.55
CA ASN A 725 -33.48 7.11 -4.41
C ASN A 725 -33.93 6.79 -5.87
N ASP A 726 -35.12 6.11 -5.99
CA ASP A 726 -35.71 5.67 -7.25
C ASP A 726 -34.86 4.75 -8.13
N THR A 727 -33.85 4.08 -7.55
CA THR A 727 -32.96 3.16 -8.27
C THR A 727 -32.97 1.78 -7.61
N SER A 728 -33.28 0.75 -8.40
CA SER A 728 -33.21 -0.65 -7.97
C SER A 728 -31.76 -1.17 -7.99
N PHE A 729 -31.43 -1.99 -6.99
CA PHE A 729 -30.17 -2.72 -6.87
C PHE A 729 -30.37 -4.23 -6.97
N ALA A 730 -31.26 -4.65 -7.87
CA ALA A 730 -31.57 -6.07 -8.12
C ALA A 730 -30.31 -6.88 -8.48
N ASP A 731 -29.29 -6.29 -9.10
CA ASP A 731 -28.02 -6.94 -9.39
C ASP A 731 -27.31 -7.39 -8.10
N ILE A 732 -27.36 -6.58 -7.04
CA ILE A 732 -26.77 -6.93 -5.74
C ILE A 732 -27.62 -8.03 -5.07
N SER A 733 -28.93 -7.97 -5.15
CA SER A 733 -29.82 -9.06 -4.67
C SER A 733 -29.53 -10.37 -5.41
N ASN A 734 -29.37 -10.32 -6.74
CA ASN A 734 -28.97 -11.49 -7.53
C ASN A 734 -27.59 -12.01 -7.16
N TYR A 735 -26.64 -11.15 -6.93
CA TYR A 735 -25.31 -11.50 -6.43
C TYR A 735 -25.38 -12.28 -5.09
N LEU A 736 -26.26 -11.85 -4.19
CA LEU A 736 -26.43 -12.50 -2.89
C LEU A 736 -27.18 -13.83 -2.97
N LEU A 737 -28.14 -14.01 -3.92
CA LEU A 737 -29.06 -15.14 -3.91
C LEU A 737 -28.98 -16.07 -5.13
N ARG A 738 -28.52 -15.59 -6.28
CA ARG A 738 -28.71 -16.27 -7.57
C ARG A 738 -27.50 -16.30 -8.49
N GLN A 739 -26.41 -15.63 -8.14
CA GLN A 739 -25.25 -15.56 -9.02
C GLN A 739 -24.64 -16.95 -9.26
N ALA A 740 -24.32 -17.25 -10.50
CA ALA A 740 -23.56 -18.42 -10.88
C ALA A 740 -22.06 -18.08 -11.00
N PRO A 741 -21.12 -18.98 -10.66
CA PRO A 741 -21.35 -20.35 -10.15
C PRO A 741 -21.75 -20.40 -8.68
N VAL A 742 -21.54 -19.35 -7.91
CA VAL A 742 -21.83 -19.28 -6.47
C VAL A 742 -22.42 -17.92 -6.13
N ALA A 743 -23.56 -17.93 -5.42
CA ALA A 743 -24.15 -16.76 -4.81
C ALA A 743 -23.46 -16.42 -3.49
N ASP A 744 -23.36 -15.10 -3.17
CA ASP A 744 -22.75 -14.62 -1.93
C ASP A 744 -21.36 -15.23 -1.66
N PRO A 745 -20.40 -15.09 -2.57
CA PRO A 745 -19.09 -15.78 -2.49
C PRO A 745 -18.27 -15.40 -1.27
N TYR A 746 -18.64 -14.33 -0.57
CA TYR A 746 -17.97 -13.86 0.64
C TYR A 746 -18.86 -13.97 1.89
N MET A 747 -19.90 -14.81 1.85
CA MET A 747 -20.72 -15.20 3.01
C MET A 747 -21.24 -14.02 3.84
N CYS A 748 -21.66 -12.93 3.16
CA CYS A 748 -22.28 -11.79 3.84
C CYS A 748 -23.52 -12.20 4.62
N LEU A 749 -24.35 -13.08 4.03
CA LEU A 749 -25.60 -13.52 4.67
C LEU A 749 -25.35 -14.47 5.84
N ALA A 750 -24.30 -15.29 5.78
CA ALA A 750 -23.96 -16.20 6.86
C ALA A 750 -23.45 -15.48 8.12
N ASP A 751 -22.69 -14.38 7.94
CA ASP A 751 -22.12 -13.63 9.06
C ASP A 751 -23.01 -12.46 9.52
N TYR A 752 -24.14 -12.19 8.83
CA TYR A 752 -24.96 -11.00 9.07
C TYR A 752 -25.48 -10.92 10.52
N GLU A 753 -26.09 -11.97 11.04
CA GLU A 753 -26.67 -11.99 12.40
C GLU A 753 -25.61 -11.69 13.45
N SER A 754 -24.45 -12.37 13.38
CA SER A 754 -23.34 -12.16 14.31
C SER A 754 -22.79 -10.73 14.22
N TYR A 755 -22.69 -10.17 13.00
CA TYR A 755 -22.27 -8.81 12.79
C TYR A 755 -23.25 -7.79 13.39
N ALA A 756 -24.54 -7.95 13.13
CA ALA A 756 -25.59 -7.07 13.64
C ALA A 756 -25.64 -7.07 15.17
N GLN A 757 -25.55 -8.24 15.81
CA GLN A 757 -25.48 -8.38 17.27
C GLN A 757 -24.27 -7.66 17.87
N THR A 758 -23.12 -7.77 17.23
CA THR A 758 -21.87 -7.09 17.68
C THR A 758 -21.95 -5.58 17.50
N GLN A 759 -22.57 -5.10 16.44
CA GLN A 759 -22.85 -3.67 16.25
C GLN A 759 -23.80 -3.09 17.32
N GLU A 760 -24.78 -3.90 17.73
CA GLU A 760 -25.70 -3.53 18.82
C GLU A 760 -24.98 -3.49 20.18
N GLU A 761 -24.08 -4.45 20.43
CA GLU A 761 -23.23 -4.47 21.63
C GLU A 761 -22.37 -3.20 21.71
N LEU A 762 -21.70 -2.81 20.62
CA LEU A 762 -20.94 -1.56 20.54
C LEU A 762 -21.81 -0.33 20.85
N SER A 763 -22.99 -0.25 20.26
CA SER A 763 -23.92 0.86 20.46
C SER A 763 -24.40 0.94 21.91
N ARG A 764 -24.70 -0.23 22.51
CA ARG A 764 -25.11 -0.33 23.92
C ARG A 764 -23.98 0.12 24.84
N LEU A 765 -22.75 -0.35 24.64
CA LEU A 765 -21.58 0.05 25.43
C LEU A 765 -21.35 1.57 25.35
N TYR A 766 -21.38 2.14 24.14
CA TYR A 766 -21.18 3.57 23.93
C TYR A 766 -22.20 4.43 24.68
N ARG A 767 -23.46 3.96 24.74
CA ARG A 767 -24.55 4.65 25.43
C ARG A 767 -24.46 4.53 26.96
N SER A 768 -24.24 3.31 27.46
CA SER A 768 -24.41 2.96 28.87
C SER A 768 -23.16 3.14 29.73
N ASP A 769 -21.96 3.02 29.14
CA ASP A 769 -20.70 3.05 29.88
C ASP A 769 -19.55 3.70 29.07
N LYS A 770 -19.56 5.02 29.02
CA LYS A 770 -18.50 5.82 28.39
C LYS A 770 -17.13 5.59 29.03
N ARG A 771 -17.10 5.30 30.32
CA ARG A 771 -15.86 5.00 31.03
C ARG A 771 -15.22 3.72 30.50
N ALA A 772 -16.02 2.66 30.36
CA ALA A 772 -15.53 1.40 29.79
C ALA A 772 -15.13 1.57 28.31
N TRP A 773 -15.88 2.35 27.54
CA TRP A 773 -15.50 2.70 26.17
C TRP A 773 -14.12 3.34 26.10
N ASN A 774 -13.89 4.39 26.89
CA ASN A 774 -12.62 5.13 26.89
C ASN A 774 -11.47 4.26 27.40
N ARG A 775 -11.72 3.38 28.38
CA ARG A 775 -10.74 2.40 28.86
C ARG A 775 -10.32 1.41 27.77
N LYS A 776 -11.28 0.88 26.99
CA LYS A 776 -10.98 0.01 25.83
C LYS A 776 -10.17 0.79 24.78
N SER A 777 -10.51 2.04 24.51
CA SER A 777 -9.75 2.91 23.60
C SER A 777 -8.30 3.09 24.07
N LEU A 778 -8.09 3.37 25.35
CA LEU A 778 -6.75 3.48 25.96
C LEU A 778 -5.96 2.18 25.81
N ASN A 779 -6.58 1.02 26.08
CA ASN A 779 -5.92 -0.27 25.97
C ASN A 779 -5.51 -0.59 24.52
N ASN A 780 -6.32 -0.20 23.54
CA ASN A 780 -5.95 -0.29 22.12
C ASN A 780 -4.71 0.55 21.81
N ILE A 781 -4.65 1.80 22.25
CA ILE A 781 -3.48 2.67 22.06
C ILE A 781 -2.24 2.04 22.71
N ALA A 782 -2.36 1.56 23.94
CA ALA A 782 -1.25 0.96 24.67
C ALA A 782 -0.69 -0.30 23.99
N ALA A 783 -1.56 -1.13 23.41
CA ALA A 783 -1.17 -2.38 22.74
C ALA A 783 -0.65 -2.17 21.30
N ALA A 784 -0.90 -1.01 20.69
CA ALA A 784 -0.60 -0.75 19.28
C ALA A 784 0.90 -0.71 18.96
N GLY A 785 1.78 -0.58 19.95
CA GLY A 785 3.23 -0.48 19.76
C GLY A 785 3.86 -1.68 19.06
N TYR A 786 3.28 -2.88 19.17
CA TYR A 786 3.73 -4.08 18.47
C TYR A 786 3.61 -3.92 16.95
N PHE A 787 2.60 -3.20 16.47
CA PHE A 787 2.30 -3.01 15.04
C PHE A 787 3.09 -1.83 14.42
N SER A 788 4.26 -1.51 14.94
CA SER A 788 5.14 -0.51 14.34
C SER A 788 5.94 -1.09 13.18
N ALA A 789 6.10 -0.32 12.11
CA ALA A 789 6.97 -0.68 10.98
C ALA A 789 8.43 -0.85 11.44
N ASP A 790 8.85 -0.13 12.48
CA ASP A 790 10.19 -0.25 13.04
C ASP A 790 10.46 -1.66 13.60
N ARG A 791 9.45 -2.30 14.23
CA ARG A 791 9.56 -3.70 14.66
C ARG A 791 9.63 -4.61 13.44
N SER A 792 8.72 -4.45 12.46
CA SER A 792 8.72 -5.26 11.23
C SER A 792 10.08 -5.20 10.52
N ILE A 793 10.68 -4.01 10.43
CA ILE A 793 12.00 -3.82 9.80
C ILE A 793 13.10 -4.54 10.56
N ARG A 794 13.09 -4.53 11.90
CA ARG A 794 14.06 -5.29 12.69
C ARG A 794 13.94 -6.80 12.43
N ASP A 795 12.72 -7.30 12.30
CA ASP A 795 12.46 -8.70 11.97
C ASP A 795 12.97 -9.04 10.56
N TYR A 796 12.66 -8.22 9.55
CA TYR A 796 13.23 -8.38 8.20
C TYR A 796 14.76 -8.31 8.20
N ALA A 797 15.33 -7.33 8.90
CA ALA A 797 16.77 -7.12 8.94
C ALA A 797 17.52 -8.32 9.54
N SER A 798 16.99 -8.92 10.59
CA SER A 798 17.61 -10.05 11.29
C SER A 798 17.31 -11.39 10.63
N GLN A 799 16.07 -11.64 10.21
CA GLN A 799 15.63 -12.97 9.75
C GLN A 799 15.85 -13.19 8.25
N ILE A 800 15.75 -12.12 7.44
CA ILE A 800 15.68 -12.24 5.98
C ILE A 800 16.86 -11.54 5.28
N TRP A 801 17.07 -10.26 5.59
CA TRP A 801 18.08 -9.47 4.85
C TRP A 801 19.49 -9.60 5.39
N ASN A 802 19.67 -10.04 6.62
CA ASN A 802 20.94 -10.04 7.34
C ASN A 802 21.61 -8.65 7.27
N LEU A 803 20.88 -7.62 7.71
CA LEU A 803 21.34 -6.24 7.74
C LEU A 803 21.73 -5.81 9.15
N LYS A 804 22.72 -4.91 9.20
CA LYS A 804 23.11 -4.23 10.42
C LYS A 804 22.93 -2.71 10.25
N PRO A 805 22.43 -2.00 11.26
CA PRO A 805 22.34 -0.55 11.21
C PRO A 805 23.74 0.07 11.24
N ILE A 806 23.89 1.25 10.63
CA ILE A 806 25.12 2.04 10.75
C ILE A 806 25.10 2.73 12.13
N GLU A 807 26.07 2.44 12.95
CA GLU A 807 26.24 3.08 14.26
C GLU A 807 26.43 4.59 14.14
N LYS A 808 25.98 5.34 15.19
CA LYS A 808 26.03 6.81 15.24
C LYS A 808 27.45 7.37 15.16
#